data_e09d6bb0fe3cbb4bc9565fd7b6abf721
#
_entry.id   e09d6bb0fe3cbb4bc9565fd7b6abf721
#
_cell.length_a   1.000
_cell.length_b   1.000
_cell.length_c   1.000
_cell.angle_alpha   90.00
_cell.angle_beta   90.00
_cell.angle_gamma   90.00
#
_symmetry.space_group_name_H-M   'P 1'
#
loop_
_entity.id
_entity.type
_entity.pdbx_description
1 polymer ?
#
loop_
_entity_poly.entity_id
_entity_poly.type
_entity_poly.pdbx_seq_one_letter_code
_entity_poly.pdbx_strand_id
1 'polypeptide(L)'
;MDARLIHKKFPFPLGLLVLLLTCTEGIRLAVQQMETDLFQHVEVTSTEQIQKDNVLSRIVSESLQSIEGAIQAADGKDKKLFDLGIDRVDPRSTDAFGPHLLTSSQAVEIAPFGKLYTGITKSAVETLNISVQNIEQQLSRPIPILKCPFSNVPDCSHAATSRYRSIDGSCNNLDNGLWGRSFTPFERMIPAHYDNGVDEPRQTSISGGPLPLARKISSKFHQSSLIGHLMPDLSHMAMEFGQFLSHDIQRNALSTGHDGANINCCGNNRPSSEDPCFAIQIPTDDPYYSKFNRTCMNFVRALPTPKLDCRLGQRQQLNQNTHYIDGSQIYGSDTNTSNSLREFSGGKLKTGADPIIPNLLPKDTANAANCILPTSNANVKCFLSGDIRVNQHPALSSLHTIFLREHNRIAAGLAAVNKNWTDQILYDEARKIVGAMLQHITYKEYLPEILGDAIMNLYDLNPLTSGYFNGYDSSVNPASRNEFAASAFRFGHSMVHDSLKYNGNGGDRMFKDVFLNPALLYHKTGGVDGIIKGLTDSYSQKVDEHLSSQLTRHLFESQPGFGADLAAINIQRGRDHGIPGYLLMKAICDVDSNVHDPSVWGALKAIYKNSFDIDLFSAGVSEKPVTGGKIGPTFACIIAKQFEALKKGDRYYYENSGDQAFTPEQLDEIRKISLSKLICRNTGITSIPTNAFTKNSSSRNPLMLCSGVTDIDYNRWKCGWSDWGTWTPCVNSIQFRWRTCMEQKPCVANVCINNALEEQACGSIVYKKKIRRRKNKYNGVKRYGK
;
A
#
# COMPACT_ATOMS: atom_id res chain seq x y z
N MET A 1 -20.86 -1.13 -29.65
CA MET A 1 -20.22 -2.04 -30.61
C MET A 1 -20.71 -3.45 -30.34
N ASP A 2 -21.22 -4.05 -31.32
CA ASP A 2 -21.99 -5.28 -31.46
C ASP A 2 -21.93 -6.39 -30.43
N ALA A 3 -23.10 -6.68 -29.89
CA ALA A 3 -23.42 -7.86 -29.06
C ALA A 3 -23.86 -9.06 -29.91
N ARG A 4 -23.07 -9.45 -30.92
CA ARG A 4 -23.38 -10.61 -31.78
C ARG A 4 -22.15 -11.47 -32.01
N LEU A 5 -21.72 -12.23 -30.99
CA LEU A 5 -20.80 -13.38 -31.23
C LEU A 5 -20.57 -14.23 -29.96
N ILE A 6 -21.62 -14.71 -29.28
CA ILE A 6 -21.51 -15.93 -28.44
C ILE A 6 -22.86 -16.65 -28.48
N HIS A 7 -23.13 -17.33 -29.58
CA HIS A 7 -24.11 -18.36 -29.64
C HIS A 7 -23.55 -19.50 -30.49
N LYS A 8 -22.93 -20.47 -29.82
CA LYS A 8 -22.92 -21.87 -30.29
C LYS A 8 -22.37 -22.83 -29.22
N LYS A 9 -23.26 -23.76 -28.84
CA LYS A 9 -23.04 -25.10 -28.24
C LYS A 9 -22.99 -25.18 -26.72
N PHE A 10 -24.19 -25.42 -26.12
CA PHE A 10 -24.43 -26.58 -25.22
C PHE A 10 -25.93 -26.70 -24.98
N PRO A 11 -26.56 -27.90 -25.06
CA PRO A 11 -27.98 -28.08 -24.86
C PRO A 11 -28.26 -28.33 -23.36
N PHE A 12 -29.00 -27.39 -22.71
CA PHE A 12 -29.63 -27.61 -21.41
C PHE A 12 -31.15 -27.54 -21.53
N PRO A 13 -31.92 -28.24 -20.71
CA PRO A 13 -33.39 -28.29 -20.85
C PRO A 13 -34.04 -26.95 -20.45
N LEU A 14 -34.96 -26.51 -21.29
CA LEU A 14 -35.66 -25.24 -21.27
C LEU A 14 -36.35 -24.87 -19.92
N GLY A 15 -36.67 -25.84 -19.07
CA GLY A 15 -37.37 -25.62 -17.82
C GLY A 15 -36.50 -25.05 -16.69
N LEU A 16 -35.19 -25.27 -16.71
CA LEU A 16 -34.24 -24.72 -15.71
C LEU A 16 -33.81 -23.31 -16.09
N LEU A 17 -33.81 -22.98 -17.38
CA LEU A 17 -33.45 -21.66 -17.91
C LEU A 17 -34.49 -20.60 -17.53
N VAL A 18 -35.79 -20.95 -17.46
CA VAL A 18 -36.86 -20.01 -17.10
C VAL A 18 -36.80 -19.65 -15.60
N LEU A 19 -36.48 -20.62 -14.74
CA LEU A 19 -36.35 -20.35 -13.29
C LEU A 19 -35.05 -19.56 -12.94
N LEU A 20 -33.99 -19.74 -13.68
CA LEU A 20 -32.75 -18.97 -13.54
C LEU A 20 -32.89 -17.54 -14.11
N LEU A 21 -33.60 -17.39 -15.23
CA LEU A 21 -33.88 -16.07 -15.83
C LEU A 21 -34.82 -15.24 -14.96
N THR A 22 -35.82 -15.81 -14.30
CA THR A 22 -36.71 -15.08 -13.40
C THR A 22 -36.03 -14.64 -12.10
N CYS A 23 -35.05 -15.39 -11.61
CA CYS A 23 -34.27 -14.99 -10.42
C CYS A 23 -33.23 -13.89 -10.75
N THR A 24 -32.59 -13.96 -11.91
CA THR A 24 -31.63 -12.93 -12.37
C THR A 24 -32.35 -11.67 -12.85
N GLU A 25 -33.53 -11.78 -13.50
CA GLU A 25 -34.35 -10.63 -13.84
C GLU A 25 -34.94 -9.94 -12.59
N GLY A 26 -35.34 -10.69 -11.57
CA GLY A 26 -35.80 -10.12 -10.31
C GLY A 26 -34.72 -9.31 -9.59
N ILE A 27 -33.48 -9.81 -9.57
CA ILE A 27 -32.33 -9.08 -9.00
C ILE A 27 -31.93 -7.92 -9.91
N ARG A 28 -31.95 -8.10 -11.22
CA ARG A 28 -31.67 -7.03 -12.20
C ARG A 28 -32.72 -5.93 -12.16
N LEU A 29 -34.00 -6.28 -12.00
CA LEU A 29 -35.10 -5.33 -11.80
C LEU A 29 -35.00 -4.64 -10.44
N ALA A 30 -34.59 -5.33 -9.37
CA ALA A 30 -34.39 -4.70 -8.06
C ALA A 30 -33.17 -3.76 -8.07
N VAL A 31 -32.07 -4.12 -8.75
CA VAL A 31 -30.90 -3.24 -8.94
C VAL A 31 -31.27 -2.09 -9.87
N GLN A 32 -31.99 -2.33 -10.95
CA GLN A 32 -32.45 -1.31 -11.89
C GLN A 32 -33.53 -0.39 -11.27
N GLN A 33 -34.38 -0.91 -10.37
CA GLN A 33 -35.32 -0.12 -9.57
C GLN A 33 -34.56 0.71 -8.52
N MET A 34 -33.56 0.13 -7.87
CA MET A 34 -32.66 0.88 -6.97
C MET A 34 -31.80 1.90 -7.73
N GLU A 35 -31.36 1.60 -8.94
CA GLU A 35 -30.68 2.58 -9.83
C GLU A 35 -31.65 3.64 -10.32
N THR A 36 -32.92 3.29 -10.66
CA THR A 36 -33.93 4.29 -11.10
C THR A 36 -34.39 5.14 -9.93
N ASP A 37 -34.54 4.59 -8.74
CA ASP A 37 -34.83 5.36 -7.53
C ASP A 37 -33.60 6.16 -7.05
N LEU A 38 -32.36 5.71 -7.33
CA LEU A 38 -31.13 6.48 -7.13
C LEU A 38 -30.85 7.53 -8.24
N PHE A 39 -31.42 7.34 -9.46
CA PHE A 39 -31.11 8.17 -10.64
C PHE A 39 -32.38 8.69 -11.34
N GLN A 40 -33.38 9.19 -10.61
CA GLN A 40 -34.37 10.02 -11.24
C GLN A 40 -33.71 11.34 -11.69
N HIS A 41 -33.30 11.39 -12.95
CA HIS A 41 -32.85 12.61 -13.61
C HIS A 41 -34.02 13.61 -13.68
N VAL A 42 -34.05 14.56 -12.78
CA VAL A 42 -34.82 15.78 -12.96
C VAL A 42 -33.93 16.76 -13.72
N GLU A 43 -34.21 17.03 -14.97
CA GLU A 43 -33.65 18.17 -15.70
C GLU A 43 -34.06 19.46 -14.97
N VAL A 44 -33.10 20.05 -14.23
CA VAL A 44 -33.30 21.29 -13.48
C VAL A 44 -32.99 22.46 -14.40
N THR A 45 -33.93 23.41 -14.55
CA THR A 45 -33.71 24.64 -15.30
C THR A 45 -32.65 25.52 -14.62
N SER A 46 -31.94 26.35 -15.38
CA SER A 46 -30.87 27.23 -14.83
C SER A 46 -31.37 28.16 -13.72
N THR A 47 -32.63 28.55 -13.75
CA THR A 47 -33.26 29.42 -12.74
C THR A 47 -33.56 28.67 -11.44
N GLU A 48 -34.00 27.41 -11.52
CA GLU A 48 -34.19 26.55 -10.34
C GLU A 48 -32.88 26.22 -9.67
N GLN A 49 -31.80 26.00 -10.43
CA GLN A 49 -30.46 25.76 -9.89
C GLN A 49 -29.96 26.96 -9.09
N ILE A 50 -30.12 28.18 -9.60
CA ILE A 50 -29.75 29.43 -8.89
C ILE A 50 -30.57 29.59 -7.60
N GLN A 51 -31.85 29.25 -7.59
CA GLN A 51 -32.68 29.30 -6.38
C GLN A 51 -32.20 28.27 -5.33
N LYS A 52 -31.90 27.05 -5.75
CA LYS A 52 -31.39 25.98 -4.87
C LYS A 52 -30.02 26.32 -4.28
N ASP A 53 -29.11 26.86 -5.08
CA ASP A 53 -27.80 27.33 -4.63
C ASP A 53 -27.93 28.46 -3.59
N ASN A 54 -28.89 29.37 -3.74
CA ASN A 54 -29.16 30.42 -2.78
C ASN A 54 -29.75 29.90 -1.46
N VAL A 55 -30.65 28.90 -1.51
CA VAL A 55 -31.19 28.26 -0.30
C VAL A 55 -30.13 27.52 0.45
N LEU A 56 -29.30 26.74 -0.24
CA LEU A 56 -28.19 26.02 0.35
C LEU A 56 -27.14 26.98 0.94
N SER A 57 -26.79 28.06 0.24
CA SER A 57 -25.86 29.07 0.76
C SER A 57 -26.40 29.73 2.03
N ARG A 58 -27.71 29.94 2.15
CA ARG A 58 -28.33 30.44 3.37
C ARG A 58 -28.27 29.42 4.50
N ILE A 59 -28.62 28.14 4.27
CA ILE A 59 -28.54 27.08 5.26
C ILE A 59 -27.08 26.94 5.76
N VAL A 60 -26.10 26.97 4.86
CA VAL A 60 -24.68 26.93 5.23
C VAL A 60 -24.30 28.10 6.12
N SER A 61 -24.73 29.32 5.77
CA SER A 61 -24.42 30.51 6.57
C SER A 61 -25.09 30.48 7.95
N GLU A 62 -26.31 30.00 8.04
CA GLU A 62 -27.03 29.84 9.32
C GLU A 62 -26.47 28.73 10.20
N SER A 63 -26.03 27.61 9.58
CA SER A 63 -25.50 26.45 10.30
C SER A 63 -24.01 26.60 10.68
N LEU A 64 -23.25 27.39 9.93
CA LEU A 64 -21.78 27.48 10.05
C LEU A 64 -21.35 27.82 11.47
N GLN A 65 -21.87 28.92 12.02
CA GLN A 65 -21.51 29.40 13.35
C GLN A 65 -21.90 28.40 14.45
N SER A 66 -23.05 27.77 14.32
CA SER A 66 -23.52 26.76 15.30
C SER A 66 -22.64 25.51 15.27
N ILE A 67 -22.26 25.04 14.06
CA ILE A 67 -21.42 23.84 13.90
C ILE A 67 -19.98 24.13 14.34
N GLU A 68 -19.41 25.28 13.98
CA GLU A 68 -18.10 25.71 14.45
C GLU A 68 -18.07 25.81 15.98
N GLY A 69 -19.12 26.38 16.60
CA GLY A 69 -19.28 26.46 18.04
C GLY A 69 -19.36 25.06 18.69
N ALA A 70 -20.07 24.12 18.09
CA ALA A 70 -20.14 22.74 18.58
C ALA A 70 -18.79 22.01 18.46
N ILE A 71 -18.03 22.21 17.37
CA ILE A 71 -16.68 21.68 17.21
C ILE A 71 -15.75 22.23 18.27
N GLN A 72 -15.76 23.56 18.51
CA GLN A 72 -14.94 24.21 19.53
C GLN A 72 -15.31 23.73 20.95
N ALA A 73 -16.60 23.53 21.23
CA ALA A 73 -17.06 23.00 22.50
C ALA A 73 -16.59 21.56 22.73
N ALA A 74 -16.62 20.72 21.70
CA ALA A 74 -16.11 19.35 21.74
C ALA A 74 -14.58 19.34 21.97
N ASP A 75 -13.83 20.16 21.26
CA ASP A 75 -12.37 20.30 21.44
C ASP A 75 -12.04 20.83 22.84
N GLY A 76 -12.84 21.76 23.38
CA GLY A 76 -12.72 22.26 24.76
C GLY A 76 -13.01 21.20 25.82
N LYS A 77 -14.01 20.30 25.58
CA LYS A 77 -14.28 19.12 26.41
C LYS A 77 -13.10 18.15 26.38
N ASP A 78 -12.58 17.86 25.19
CA ASP A 78 -11.43 16.98 24.99
C ASP A 78 -10.18 17.52 25.70
N LYS A 79 -9.93 18.83 25.58
CA LYS A 79 -8.84 19.50 26.31
C LYS A 79 -8.99 19.35 27.83
N LYS A 80 -10.19 19.60 28.36
CA LYS A 80 -10.44 19.48 29.79
C LYS A 80 -10.23 18.05 30.29
N LEU A 81 -10.70 17.03 29.55
CA LEU A 81 -10.48 15.61 29.89
C LEU A 81 -8.99 15.24 29.82
N PHE A 82 -8.28 15.78 28.84
CA PHE A 82 -6.84 15.62 28.71
C PHE A 82 -6.06 16.25 29.88
N ASP A 83 -6.36 17.49 30.23
CA ASP A 83 -5.71 18.23 31.35
C ASP A 83 -5.95 17.53 32.69
N LEU A 84 -7.12 16.92 32.87
CA LEU A 84 -7.46 16.15 34.08
C LEU A 84 -6.86 14.73 34.07
N GLY A 85 -6.23 14.30 32.98
CA GLY A 85 -5.67 12.95 32.84
C GLY A 85 -6.71 11.83 32.78
N ILE A 86 -7.98 12.19 32.54
CA ILE A 86 -9.13 11.26 32.65
C ILE A 86 -9.28 10.39 31.41
N ASP A 87 -8.93 10.91 30.20
CA ASP A 87 -9.12 10.25 28.92
C ASP A 87 -7.80 9.66 28.35
N ARG A 88 -6.77 9.60 29.18
CA ARG A 88 -5.48 9.06 28.78
C ARG A 88 -5.50 7.54 28.74
N VAL A 89 -5.24 6.99 27.58
CA VAL A 89 -4.93 5.56 27.44
C VAL A 89 -3.44 5.39 27.72
N ASP A 90 -3.07 4.46 28.60
CA ASP A 90 -1.66 4.09 28.76
C ASP A 90 -1.09 3.71 27.38
N PRO A 91 -0.08 4.43 26.88
CA PRO A 91 0.47 4.18 25.54
C PRO A 91 1.04 2.76 25.36
N ARG A 92 1.21 2.01 26.46
CA ARG A 92 1.66 0.62 26.44
C ARG A 92 0.53 -0.38 26.59
N SER A 93 -0.73 0.07 26.68
CA SER A 93 -1.87 -0.83 26.81
C SER A 93 -2.33 -1.36 25.46
N THR A 94 -2.98 -2.53 25.46
CA THR A 94 -3.66 -3.07 24.27
C THR A 94 -4.65 -2.07 23.66
N ASP A 95 -5.30 -1.26 24.48
CA ASP A 95 -6.27 -0.25 24.06
C ASP A 95 -5.61 0.94 23.35
N ALA A 96 -4.30 1.18 23.56
CA ALA A 96 -3.54 2.24 22.90
C ALA A 96 -2.96 1.83 21.54
N PHE A 97 -2.50 0.60 21.41
CA PHE A 97 -1.73 0.19 20.21
C PHE A 97 -2.53 0.18 18.91
N GLY A 98 -3.83 -0.06 18.96
CA GLY A 98 -4.68 0.02 17.78
C GLY A 98 -4.74 1.44 17.20
N PRO A 99 -5.13 2.47 17.96
CA PRO A 99 -5.23 3.85 17.50
C PRO A 99 -3.91 4.62 17.49
N HIS A 100 -3.00 4.37 18.43
CA HIS A 100 -1.83 5.21 18.70
C HIS A 100 -0.84 5.34 17.53
N LEU A 101 -0.66 4.28 16.75
CA LEU A 101 0.35 4.24 15.70
C LEU A 101 -0.08 4.91 14.39
N LEU A 102 -1.24 5.58 14.32
CA LEU A 102 -1.87 5.74 13.02
C LEU A 102 -2.11 7.18 12.56
N THR A 103 -2.02 8.19 13.42
CA THR A 103 -2.40 9.56 13.02
C THR A 103 -1.25 10.54 13.19
N SER A 104 -0.89 11.24 12.11
CA SER A 104 0.11 12.30 12.10
C SER A 104 -0.50 13.66 12.43
N SER A 105 0.32 14.64 12.86
CA SER A 105 -0.11 16.02 13.09
C SER A 105 -0.76 16.65 11.86
N GLN A 106 -0.22 16.38 10.66
CA GLN A 106 -0.79 16.89 9.42
C GLN A 106 -2.21 16.35 9.16
N ALA A 107 -2.48 15.08 9.52
CA ALA A 107 -3.83 14.52 9.43
C ALA A 107 -4.78 15.20 10.45
N VAL A 108 -4.29 15.48 11.66
CA VAL A 108 -5.08 16.16 12.70
C VAL A 108 -5.52 17.55 12.25
N GLU A 109 -4.68 18.29 11.50
CA GLU A 109 -5.02 19.61 10.95
C GLU A 109 -6.17 19.59 9.92
N ILE A 110 -6.41 18.45 9.26
CA ILE A 110 -7.49 18.27 8.27
C ILE A 110 -8.84 17.94 8.96
N ALA A 111 -8.82 17.30 10.13
CA ALA A 111 -10.01 16.83 10.81
C ALA A 111 -11.11 17.89 11.04
N PRO A 112 -10.83 19.13 11.46
CA PRO A 112 -11.84 20.16 11.66
C PRO A 112 -12.64 20.45 10.40
N PHE A 113 -12.00 20.43 9.22
CA PHE A 113 -12.68 20.61 7.94
C PHE A 113 -13.64 19.44 7.65
N GLY A 114 -13.20 18.20 7.90
CA GLY A 114 -14.07 17.03 7.74
C GLY A 114 -15.30 17.08 8.64
N LYS A 115 -15.12 17.43 9.92
CA LYS A 115 -16.22 17.61 10.88
C LYS A 115 -17.18 18.70 10.40
N LEU A 116 -16.65 19.84 9.94
CA LEU A 116 -17.45 20.98 9.46
C LEU A 116 -18.29 20.61 8.24
N TYR A 117 -17.67 20.04 7.20
CA TYR A 117 -18.37 19.65 5.97
C TYR A 117 -19.44 18.61 6.23
N THR A 118 -19.16 17.62 7.06
CA THR A 118 -20.11 16.58 7.44
C THR A 118 -21.29 17.17 8.24
N GLY A 119 -21.00 18.04 9.21
CA GLY A 119 -22.04 18.70 10.01
C GLY A 119 -22.98 19.59 9.18
N ILE A 120 -22.43 20.37 8.25
CA ILE A 120 -23.21 21.19 7.32
C ILE A 120 -24.05 20.31 6.39
N THR A 121 -23.47 19.22 5.86
CA THR A 121 -24.22 18.27 5.03
C THR A 121 -25.41 17.69 5.80
N LYS A 122 -25.21 17.29 7.06
CA LYS A 122 -26.26 16.77 7.93
C LYS A 122 -27.37 17.80 8.15
N SER A 123 -27.00 19.04 8.51
CA SER A 123 -27.97 20.14 8.67
C SER A 123 -28.75 20.41 7.37
N ALA A 124 -28.11 20.37 6.21
CA ALA A 124 -28.78 20.56 4.93
C ALA A 124 -29.76 19.43 4.60
N VAL A 125 -29.37 18.16 4.82
CA VAL A 125 -30.24 16.99 4.66
C VAL A 125 -31.47 17.10 5.55
N GLU A 126 -31.30 17.44 6.81
CA GLU A 126 -32.38 17.58 7.79
C GLU A 126 -33.33 18.76 7.43
N THR A 127 -32.76 19.93 7.10
CA THR A 127 -33.52 21.15 6.81
C THR A 127 -34.33 21.04 5.52
N LEU A 128 -33.71 20.45 4.48
CA LEU A 128 -34.36 20.34 3.16
C LEU A 128 -35.17 19.05 3.01
N ASN A 129 -35.05 18.11 3.94
CA ASN A 129 -35.66 16.78 3.89
C ASN A 129 -35.39 16.06 2.54
N ILE A 130 -34.12 16.10 2.10
CA ILE A 130 -33.65 15.45 0.86
C ILE A 130 -32.48 14.54 1.16
N SER A 131 -32.23 13.58 0.26
CA SER A 131 -31.06 12.70 0.43
C SER A 131 -29.74 13.43 0.22
N VAL A 132 -28.67 12.89 0.78
CA VAL A 132 -27.31 13.42 0.56
C VAL A 132 -26.90 13.35 -0.90
N GLN A 133 -27.33 12.31 -1.63
CA GLN A 133 -27.10 12.17 -3.07
C GLN A 133 -27.73 13.33 -3.87
N ASN A 134 -28.91 13.77 -3.48
CA ASN A 134 -29.55 14.94 -4.08
C ASN A 134 -28.76 16.23 -3.79
N ILE A 135 -28.18 16.37 -2.58
CA ILE A 135 -27.29 17.50 -2.27
C ILE A 135 -26.03 17.44 -3.15
N GLU A 136 -25.40 16.27 -3.27
CA GLU A 136 -24.19 16.07 -4.09
C GLU A 136 -24.42 16.38 -5.57
N GLN A 137 -25.59 16.03 -6.11
CA GLN A 137 -25.96 16.31 -7.50
C GLN A 137 -26.33 17.78 -7.75
N GLN A 138 -26.97 18.42 -6.76
CA GLN A 138 -27.46 19.82 -6.90
C GLN A 138 -26.32 20.85 -6.71
N LEU A 139 -25.26 20.53 -5.96
CA LEU A 139 -24.12 21.40 -5.77
C LEU A 139 -23.07 21.18 -6.86
N SER A 140 -23.17 21.95 -7.93
CA SER A 140 -22.18 21.92 -9.02
C SER A 140 -20.84 22.55 -8.65
N ARG A 141 -20.73 23.28 -7.54
CA ARG A 141 -19.54 24.06 -7.14
C ARG A 141 -19.31 23.99 -5.63
N PRO A 142 -18.03 24.10 -5.18
CA PRO A 142 -17.72 24.31 -3.77
C PRO A 142 -18.42 25.58 -3.25
N ILE A 143 -18.80 25.58 -1.98
CA ILE A 143 -19.44 26.74 -1.35
C ILE A 143 -18.34 27.74 -0.95
N PRO A 144 -18.32 28.96 -1.50
CA PRO A 144 -17.19 29.88 -1.36
C PRO A 144 -16.85 30.28 0.09
N ILE A 145 -17.82 30.27 1.00
CA ILE A 145 -17.62 30.61 2.41
C ILE A 145 -16.87 29.51 3.18
N LEU A 146 -16.86 28.27 2.67
CA LEU A 146 -16.18 27.16 3.31
C LEU A 146 -14.72 27.07 2.85
N LYS A 147 -13.79 27.10 3.79
CA LYS A 147 -12.38 26.87 3.49
C LYS A 147 -12.17 25.41 3.10
N CYS A 148 -11.44 25.19 2.01
CA CYS A 148 -11.09 23.88 1.51
C CYS A 148 -9.61 23.56 1.84
N PRO A 149 -9.31 22.47 2.55
CA PRO A 149 -7.93 22.09 2.82
C PRO A 149 -7.17 21.65 1.56
N PHE A 150 -7.88 21.39 0.46
CA PHE A 150 -7.34 20.95 -0.83
C PHE A 150 -7.34 22.05 -1.90
N SER A 151 -7.59 23.32 -1.52
CA SER A 151 -7.63 24.44 -2.47
C SER A 151 -6.26 24.78 -3.07
N ASN A 152 -5.18 24.47 -2.37
CA ASN A 152 -3.83 24.69 -2.85
C ASN A 152 -3.40 23.54 -3.76
N VAL A 153 -3.85 23.57 -5.03
CA VAL A 153 -3.39 22.63 -6.05
C VAL A 153 -1.94 22.99 -6.40
N PRO A 154 -1.00 22.03 -6.35
CA PRO A 154 0.39 22.29 -6.68
C PRO A 154 0.55 22.69 -8.15
N ASP A 155 1.50 23.59 -8.44
CA ASP A 155 1.94 23.83 -9.81
C ASP A 155 2.71 22.62 -10.32
N CYS A 156 2.13 21.93 -11.30
CA CYS A 156 2.69 20.72 -11.87
C CYS A 156 3.61 20.97 -13.09
N SER A 157 3.92 22.22 -13.44
CA SER A 157 4.73 22.56 -14.62
C SER A 157 6.11 21.90 -14.58
N HIS A 158 6.78 21.92 -13.43
CA HIS A 158 8.07 21.26 -13.23
C HIS A 158 7.97 19.71 -13.26
N ALA A 159 6.85 19.17 -12.80
CA ALA A 159 6.63 17.74 -12.78
C ALA A 159 6.46 17.14 -14.18
N ALA A 160 6.00 17.94 -15.16
CA ALA A 160 5.78 17.49 -16.52
C ALA A 160 7.07 16.94 -17.18
N THR A 161 8.22 17.53 -16.89
CA THR A 161 9.54 17.11 -17.39
C THR A 161 10.37 16.35 -16.37
N SER A 162 9.85 16.15 -15.13
CA SER A 162 10.57 15.44 -14.09
C SER A 162 10.65 13.94 -14.36
N ARG A 163 11.87 13.41 -14.25
CA ARG A 163 12.12 11.97 -14.28
C ARG A 163 11.66 11.28 -13.01
N TYR A 164 11.51 12.02 -11.91
CA TYR A 164 11.24 11.49 -10.58
C TYR A 164 9.88 11.92 -10.06
N ARG A 165 9.19 11.01 -9.38
CA ARG A 165 7.94 11.32 -8.67
C ARG A 165 8.22 12.14 -7.41
N SER A 166 7.31 13.02 -7.04
CA SER A 166 7.35 13.72 -5.76
C SER A 166 7.33 12.73 -4.59
N ILE A 167 7.70 13.18 -3.39
CA ILE A 167 7.69 12.32 -2.21
C ILE A 167 6.29 12.09 -1.68
N ASP A 168 5.40 13.07 -1.86
CA ASP A 168 4.02 13.05 -1.40
C ASP A 168 3.02 12.55 -2.46
N GLY A 169 3.47 12.15 -3.65
CA GLY A 169 2.63 11.69 -4.75
C GLY A 169 1.94 12.80 -5.55
N SER A 170 2.12 14.07 -5.18
CA SER A 170 1.54 15.21 -5.93
C SER A 170 2.08 15.29 -7.36
N CYS A 171 1.28 15.83 -8.28
CA CYS A 171 1.60 15.99 -9.69
C CYS A 171 2.05 14.70 -10.41
N ASN A 172 1.67 13.54 -9.89
CA ASN A 172 1.76 12.32 -10.69
C ASN A 172 0.81 12.42 -11.89
N ASN A 173 -0.44 12.79 -11.64
CA ASN A 173 -1.37 13.22 -12.68
C ASN A 173 -1.17 14.74 -12.89
N LEU A 174 -0.92 15.15 -14.14
CA LEU A 174 -0.66 16.56 -14.45
C LEU A 174 -1.93 17.40 -14.57
N ASP A 175 -3.06 16.77 -14.92
CA ASP A 175 -4.36 17.42 -15.04
C ASP A 175 -5.04 17.54 -13.66
N ASN A 176 -4.78 16.58 -12.76
CA ASN A 176 -5.34 16.48 -11.42
C ASN A 176 -4.21 16.27 -10.39
N GLY A 177 -3.45 17.32 -10.10
CA GLY A 177 -2.21 17.27 -9.32
C GLY A 177 -2.34 16.73 -7.89
N LEU A 178 -3.55 16.61 -7.36
CA LEU A 178 -3.83 16.03 -6.04
C LEU A 178 -4.22 14.55 -6.07
N TRP A 179 -4.48 13.96 -7.23
CA TRP A 179 -4.84 12.55 -7.32
C TRP A 179 -3.67 11.66 -6.90
N GLY A 180 -3.95 10.78 -5.95
CA GLY A 180 -2.94 9.88 -5.40
C GLY A 180 -1.95 10.51 -4.43
N ARG A 181 -2.09 11.80 -4.10
CA ARG A 181 -1.27 12.49 -3.08
C ARG A 181 -1.58 11.95 -1.68
N SER A 182 -0.57 11.90 -0.83
CA SER A 182 -0.74 11.66 0.61
C SER A 182 -1.63 12.73 1.26
N PHE A 183 -2.28 12.36 2.35
CA PHE A 183 -3.23 13.23 3.07
C PHE A 183 -4.40 13.72 2.21
N THR A 184 -4.89 12.83 1.34
CA THR A 184 -6.13 13.02 0.57
C THR A 184 -7.14 11.92 0.92
N PRO A 185 -8.45 12.12 0.66
CA PRO A 185 -9.47 11.12 0.96
C PRO A 185 -9.27 9.83 0.17
N PHE A 186 -9.67 8.71 0.77
CA PHE A 186 -9.92 7.49 0.01
C PHE A 186 -11.05 7.72 -1.00
N GLU A 187 -10.93 7.10 -2.17
CA GLU A 187 -12.03 7.00 -3.14
C GLU A 187 -13.02 5.90 -2.75
N ARG A 188 -14.11 5.78 -3.51
CA ARG A 188 -15.13 4.73 -3.34
C ARG A 188 -15.50 4.12 -4.68
N MET A 189 -15.89 2.85 -4.66
CA MET A 189 -16.50 2.21 -5.82
C MET A 189 -17.96 2.63 -5.97
N ILE A 190 -18.65 2.82 -4.84
CA ILE A 190 -20.04 3.24 -4.74
C ILE A 190 -20.23 4.15 -3.52
N PRO A 191 -21.31 4.94 -3.44
CA PRO A 191 -21.61 5.79 -2.28
C PRO A 191 -21.61 5.01 -0.96
N ALA A 192 -21.25 5.69 0.12
CA ALA A 192 -21.24 5.07 1.44
C ALA A 192 -22.65 4.74 1.92
N HIS A 193 -22.77 3.66 2.67
CA HIS A 193 -24.00 3.28 3.37
C HIS A 193 -23.86 3.61 4.87
N TYR A 194 -24.25 4.82 5.25
CA TYR A 194 -24.36 5.28 6.63
C TYR A 194 -25.84 5.22 7.10
N ASP A 195 -26.08 4.96 8.39
CA ASP A 195 -27.45 4.80 8.91
C ASP A 195 -28.30 6.07 8.73
N ASN A 196 -27.70 7.26 8.88
CA ASN A 196 -28.35 8.55 8.59
C ASN A 196 -28.09 9.08 7.16
N GLY A 197 -27.50 8.27 6.28
CA GLY A 197 -27.10 8.65 4.93
C GLY A 197 -25.86 9.54 4.82
N VAL A 198 -25.35 10.14 5.91
CA VAL A 198 -24.28 11.13 5.91
C VAL A 198 -22.99 10.63 6.58
N ASP A 199 -23.08 10.20 7.85
CA ASP A 199 -21.89 9.95 8.66
C ASP A 199 -22.05 8.90 9.77
N GLU A 200 -23.27 8.52 10.15
CA GLU A 200 -23.46 7.55 11.23
C GLU A 200 -23.06 6.15 10.79
N PRO A 201 -22.17 5.47 11.54
CA PRO A 201 -21.72 4.12 11.18
C PRO A 201 -22.90 3.17 11.02
N ARG A 202 -22.79 2.24 10.10
CA ARG A 202 -23.83 1.22 9.89
C ARG A 202 -23.98 0.32 11.12
N GLN A 203 -25.09 0.45 11.82
CA GLN A 203 -25.44 -0.29 13.03
C GLN A 203 -26.84 -0.90 12.98
N THR A 204 -27.65 -0.42 12.03
CA THR A 204 -29.06 -0.81 11.88
C THR A 204 -29.24 -1.80 10.74
N SER A 205 -29.99 -2.85 10.97
CA SER A 205 -30.39 -3.83 9.96
C SER A 205 -31.42 -3.22 9.01
N ILE A 206 -31.34 -3.56 7.72
CA ILE A 206 -32.37 -3.22 6.72
C ILE A 206 -33.75 -3.70 7.15
N SER A 207 -33.82 -4.81 7.91
CA SER A 207 -35.08 -5.35 8.48
C SER A 207 -35.52 -4.66 9.78
N GLY A 208 -34.83 -3.62 10.20
CA GLY A 208 -35.01 -2.95 11.48
C GLY A 208 -34.30 -3.65 12.65
N GLY A 209 -33.98 -2.90 13.68
CA GLY A 209 -33.22 -3.34 14.85
C GLY A 209 -31.70 -3.36 14.60
N PRO A 210 -30.91 -3.73 15.62
CA PRO A 210 -29.46 -3.63 15.56
C PRO A 210 -28.84 -4.74 14.72
N LEU A 211 -27.73 -4.41 14.04
CA LEU A 211 -26.82 -5.39 13.45
C LEU A 211 -26.16 -6.26 14.55
N PRO A 212 -25.74 -7.50 14.22
CA PRO A 212 -24.95 -8.30 15.13
C PRO A 212 -23.67 -7.57 15.56
N LEU A 213 -23.29 -7.68 16.84
CA LEU A 213 -22.05 -7.09 17.35
C LEU A 213 -20.83 -7.66 16.60
N ALA A 214 -19.87 -6.81 16.26
CA ALA A 214 -18.66 -7.22 15.53
C ALA A 214 -17.90 -8.33 16.27
N ARG A 215 -17.78 -8.25 17.60
CA ARG A 215 -17.16 -9.32 18.41
C ARG A 215 -17.97 -10.61 18.38
N LYS A 216 -19.30 -10.56 18.34
CA LYS A 216 -20.14 -11.75 18.22
C LYS A 216 -19.92 -12.46 16.88
N ILE A 217 -19.79 -11.69 15.80
CA ILE A 217 -19.47 -12.24 14.47
C ILE A 217 -18.08 -12.88 14.49
N SER A 218 -17.07 -12.18 15.01
CA SER A 218 -15.72 -12.71 15.17
C SER A 218 -15.71 -14.03 15.93
N SER A 219 -16.31 -14.07 17.13
CA SER A 219 -16.28 -15.24 17.99
C SER A 219 -17.11 -16.42 17.49
N LYS A 220 -18.09 -16.21 16.60
CA LYS A 220 -18.94 -17.27 16.04
C LYS A 220 -18.53 -17.71 14.66
N PHE A 221 -18.01 -16.83 13.83
CA PHE A 221 -17.71 -17.10 12.43
C PHE A 221 -16.19 -17.15 12.15
N HIS A 222 -15.39 -16.24 12.70
CA HIS A 222 -13.95 -16.17 12.45
C HIS A 222 -13.14 -16.95 13.51
N GLN A 223 -13.60 -18.15 13.85
CA GLN A 223 -12.91 -18.97 14.84
C GLN A 223 -11.60 -19.54 14.26
N SER A 224 -10.55 -19.57 15.08
CA SER A 224 -9.32 -20.26 14.75
C SER A 224 -9.59 -21.75 14.54
N SER A 225 -9.13 -22.31 13.45
CA SER A 225 -9.14 -23.74 13.22
C SER A 225 -7.75 -24.32 13.49
N LEU A 226 -7.70 -25.36 14.28
CA LEU A 226 -6.46 -26.02 14.68
C LEU A 226 -5.93 -27.04 13.64
N ILE A 227 -6.71 -27.41 12.64
CA ILE A 227 -6.39 -28.55 11.76
C ILE A 227 -6.70 -28.22 10.29
N GLY A 228 -5.70 -28.36 9.41
CA GLY A 228 -5.91 -28.52 7.97
C GLY A 228 -6.11 -27.26 7.13
N HIS A 229 -5.89 -26.06 7.69
CA HIS A 229 -6.09 -24.78 6.97
C HIS A 229 -4.82 -24.21 6.34
N LEU A 230 -3.77 -25.01 6.15
CA LEU A 230 -2.57 -24.58 5.43
C LEU A 230 -2.84 -24.48 3.92
N MET A 231 -2.30 -23.46 3.29
CA MET A 231 -2.30 -23.31 1.84
C MET A 231 -1.11 -24.10 1.27
N PRO A 232 -1.33 -25.22 0.55
CA PRO A 232 -0.26 -26.18 0.25
C PRO A 232 0.81 -25.66 -0.71
N ASP A 233 0.55 -24.60 -1.46
CA ASP A 233 1.42 -24.07 -2.50
C ASP A 233 1.91 -22.63 -2.22
N LEU A 234 1.36 -21.94 -1.21
CA LEU A 234 1.70 -20.56 -0.90
C LEU A 234 2.58 -20.48 0.35
N SER A 235 3.67 -19.72 0.27
CA SER A 235 4.55 -19.46 1.41
C SER A 235 3.98 -18.35 2.31
N HIS A 236 4.44 -18.31 3.58
CA HIS A 236 4.06 -17.23 4.50
C HIS A 236 4.64 -15.87 4.06
N MET A 237 5.67 -15.86 3.20
CA MET A 237 6.19 -14.65 2.56
C MET A 237 5.14 -13.93 1.72
N ALA A 238 4.17 -14.66 1.12
CA ALA A 238 3.09 -14.02 0.36
C ALA A 238 2.17 -13.17 1.25
N MET A 239 1.85 -13.66 2.46
CA MET A 239 1.11 -12.87 3.46
C MET A 239 1.88 -11.63 3.86
N GLU A 240 3.16 -11.80 4.20
CA GLU A 240 4.02 -10.74 4.69
C GLU A 240 4.27 -9.64 3.65
N PHE A 241 4.51 -10.02 2.39
CA PHE A 241 4.65 -9.06 1.30
C PHE A 241 3.33 -8.31 1.03
N GLY A 242 2.19 -8.99 1.15
CA GLY A 242 0.88 -8.36 1.05
C GLY A 242 0.68 -7.26 2.10
N GLN A 243 1.12 -7.48 3.35
CA GLN A 243 1.11 -6.47 4.39
C GLN A 243 2.07 -5.32 4.06
N PHE A 244 3.29 -5.62 3.65
CA PHE A 244 4.30 -4.64 3.26
C PHE A 244 3.82 -3.75 2.10
N LEU A 245 3.17 -4.33 1.10
CA LEU A 245 2.55 -3.62 -0.02
C LEU A 245 1.33 -2.78 0.41
N SER A 246 0.49 -3.31 1.31
CA SER A 246 -0.62 -2.55 1.89
C SER A 246 -0.13 -1.28 2.60
N HIS A 247 1.03 -1.36 3.28
CA HIS A 247 1.64 -0.23 3.96
C HIS A 247 2.23 0.82 3.02
N ASP A 248 2.46 0.49 1.76
CA ASP A 248 2.83 1.45 0.72
C ASP A 248 1.66 2.37 0.36
N ILE A 249 0.53 1.77 -0.01
CA ILE A 249 -0.57 2.47 -0.69
C ILE A 249 -1.69 2.96 0.23
N GLN A 250 -1.68 2.58 1.51
CA GLN A 250 -2.76 2.96 2.43
C GLN A 250 -2.34 3.04 3.89
N ARG A 251 -2.78 4.11 4.54
CA ARG A 251 -2.67 4.31 5.98
C ARG A 251 -3.83 5.18 6.45
N ASN A 252 -4.87 4.54 6.99
CA ASN A 252 -6.04 5.24 7.49
C ASN A 252 -5.66 6.13 8.70
N ALA A 253 -6.09 7.39 8.69
CA ALA A 253 -5.98 8.25 9.86
C ALA A 253 -7.12 7.96 10.83
N LEU A 254 -6.84 7.94 12.13
CA LEU A 254 -7.85 7.82 13.18
C LEU A 254 -8.07 9.16 13.89
N SER A 255 -9.28 9.40 14.35
CA SER A 255 -9.57 10.56 15.18
C SER A 255 -8.75 10.53 16.47
N THR A 256 -8.29 11.68 16.90
CA THR A 256 -7.51 11.87 18.11
C THR A 256 -8.20 12.88 19.03
N GLY A 257 -7.90 12.84 20.30
CA GLY A 257 -8.25 13.87 21.26
C GLY A 257 -7.34 15.09 21.14
N HIS A 258 -7.36 15.94 22.17
CA HIS A 258 -6.54 17.13 22.24
C HIS A 258 -5.03 16.81 22.09
N ASP A 259 -4.31 17.63 21.35
CA ASP A 259 -2.89 17.45 21.03
C ASP A 259 -2.50 16.08 20.44
N GLY A 260 -3.42 15.45 19.71
CA GLY A 260 -3.18 14.14 19.10
C GLY A 260 -3.22 12.98 20.09
N ALA A 261 -3.73 13.18 21.31
CA ALA A 261 -3.82 12.15 22.31
C ALA A 261 -4.76 11.01 21.91
N ASN A 262 -4.48 9.81 22.41
CA ASN A 262 -5.35 8.65 22.22
C ASN A 262 -6.64 8.78 23.01
N ILE A 263 -7.75 8.42 22.37
CA ILE A 263 -9.09 8.46 22.96
C ILE A 263 -9.42 7.10 23.59
N ASN A 264 -9.91 7.12 24.81
CA ASN A 264 -10.44 5.94 25.50
C ASN A 264 -11.96 5.84 25.33
N CYS A 265 -12.39 5.06 24.36
CA CYS A 265 -13.81 4.81 24.07
C CYS A 265 -14.45 3.75 24.97
N CYS A 266 -13.69 3.09 25.85
CA CYS A 266 -14.18 2.14 26.85
C CYS A 266 -14.15 2.69 28.28
N GLY A 267 -13.76 3.95 28.46
CA GLY A 267 -13.78 4.63 29.76
C GLY A 267 -15.17 5.11 30.14
N ASN A 268 -15.35 5.38 31.44
CA ASN A 268 -16.64 5.83 31.99
C ASN A 268 -16.95 7.32 31.69
N ASN A 269 -15.99 8.06 31.11
CA ASN A 269 -16.08 9.52 30.98
C ASN A 269 -16.57 9.97 29.59
N ARG A 270 -16.70 9.03 28.65
CA ARG A 270 -17.20 9.28 27.30
C ARG A 270 -18.14 8.16 26.88
N PRO A 271 -19.34 8.45 26.37
CA PRO A 271 -20.20 7.43 25.78
C PRO A 271 -19.47 6.67 24.68
N SER A 272 -19.57 5.33 24.70
CA SER A 272 -18.84 4.46 23.76
C SER A 272 -19.30 4.57 22.30
N SER A 273 -20.39 5.30 22.06
CA SER A 273 -20.98 5.60 20.74
C SER A 273 -20.98 7.09 20.37
N GLU A 274 -20.47 7.98 21.26
CA GLU A 274 -20.32 9.41 20.95
C GLU A 274 -19.13 9.62 20.03
N ASP A 275 -19.34 10.24 18.85
CA ASP A 275 -18.23 10.54 17.92
C ASP A 275 -17.08 11.30 18.64
N PRO A 276 -15.82 10.86 18.51
CA PRO A 276 -15.32 9.87 17.57
C PRO A 276 -15.26 8.42 18.09
N CYS A 277 -15.99 8.06 19.10
CA CYS A 277 -16.01 6.69 19.62
C CYS A 277 -16.99 5.81 18.84
N PHE A 278 -16.55 4.58 18.58
CA PHE A 278 -17.37 3.50 18.04
C PHE A 278 -16.90 2.16 18.63
N ALA A 279 -16.86 2.08 19.95
CA ALA A 279 -16.29 0.97 20.70
C ALA A 279 -16.92 -0.37 20.31
N ILE A 280 -16.10 -1.41 20.22
CA ILE A 280 -16.56 -2.77 19.96
C ILE A 280 -17.12 -3.34 21.28
N GLN A 281 -18.44 -3.53 21.32
CA GLN A 281 -19.10 -4.14 22.46
C GLN A 281 -18.78 -5.64 22.52
N ILE A 282 -18.43 -6.12 23.69
CA ILE A 282 -18.16 -7.53 23.99
C ILE A 282 -19.40 -8.14 24.65
N PRO A 283 -20.01 -9.19 24.08
CA PRO A 283 -21.13 -9.87 24.68
C PRO A 283 -20.78 -10.43 26.06
N THR A 284 -21.74 -10.44 27.00
CA THR A 284 -21.54 -10.99 28.37
C THR A 284 -21.24 -12.49 28.35
N ASP A 285 -21.71 -13.21 27.31
CA ASP A 285 -21.47 -14.62 27.04
C ASP A 285 -20.26 -14.87 26.11
N ASP A 286 -19.37 -13.87 25.92
CA ASP A 286 -18.18 -14.05 25.10
C ASP A 286 -17.30 -15.17 25.67
N PRO A 287 -16.91 -16.17 24.83
CA PRO A 287 -16.22 -17.36 25.33
C PRO A 287 -14.78 -17.09 25.82
N TYR A 288 -14.21 -15.93 25.49
CA TYR A 288 -12.85 -15.57 25.84
C TYR A 288 -12.76 -14.35 26.78
N TYR A 289 -13.29 -13.18 26.38
CA TYR A 289 -13.13 -11.93 27.13
C TYR A 289 -13.95 -11.85 28.42
N SER A 290 -15.01 -12.64 28.55
CA SER A 290 -15.79 -12.73 29.81
C SER A 290 -14.94 -13.12 31.02
N LYS A 291 -13.89 -13.95 30.81
CA LYS A 291 -12.93 -14.38 31.85
C LYS A 291 -12.11 -13.23 32.45
N PHE A 292 -12.02 -12.11 31.73
CA PHE A 292 -11.28 -10.92 32.11
C PHE A 292 -12.20 -9.76 32.50
N ASN A 293 -13.50 -10.01 32.69
CA ASN A 293 -14.53 -9.00 32.95
C ASN A 293 -14.51 -7.84 31.92
N ARG A 294 -14.12 -8.13 30.64
CA ARG A 294 -14.09 -7.15 29.57
C ARG A 294 -15.44 -7.09 28.89
N THR A 295 -16.04 -5.91 28.87
CA THR A 295 -17.33 -5.63 28.21
C THR A 295 -17.16 -4.80 26.93
N CYS A 296 -15.96 -4.27 26.69
CA CYS A 296 -15.66 -3.30 25.65
C CYS A 296 -14.23 -3.49 25.17
N MET A 297 -14.01 -3.26 23.87
CA MET A 297 -12.71 -3.11 23.22
C MET A 297 -12.62 -1.72 22.60
N ASN A 298 -11.53 -1.02 22.88
CA ASN A 298 -11.33 0.34 22.38
C ASN A 298 -11.34 0.40 20.85
N PHE A 299 -12.17 1.26 20.30
CA PHE A 299 -12.22 1.51 18.86
C PHE A 299 -12.62 2.97 18.60
N VAL A 300 -11.73 3.67 17.90
CA VAL A 300 -11.91 5.06 17.50
C VAL A 300 -12.20 5.11 16.00
N ARG A 301 -13.14 5.96 15.61
CA ARG A 301 -13.52 6.15 14.21
C ARG A 301 -12.38 6.73 13.38
N ALA A 302 -12.41 6.43 12.08
CA ALA A 302 -11.56 7.07 11.11
C ALA A 302 -11.75 8.59 11.13
N LEU A 303 -10.65 9.32 11.01
CA LEU A 303 -10.64 10.78 10.96
C LEU A 303 -11.45 11.26 9.75
N PRO A 304 -12.43 12.16 9.95
CA PRO A 304 -13.21 12.69 8.85
C PRO A 304 -12.40 13.69 8.01
N THR A 305 -12.64 13.67 6.71
CA THR A 305 -12.09 14.66 5.76
C THR A 305 -13.18 15.08 4.78
N PRO A 306 -13.13 16.29 4.20
CA PRO A 306 -13.97 16.63 3.07
C PRO A 306 -13.66 15.77 1.85
N LYS A 307 -14.52 15.75 0.87
CA LYS A 307 -14.19 15.30 -0.49
C LYS A 307 -13.03 16.12 -1.05
N LEU A 308 -12.26 15.56 -1.99
CA LEU A 308 -11.12 16.25 -2.61
C LEU A 308 -11.52 17.54 -3.32
N ASP A 309 -12.71 17.58 -3.89
CA ASP A 309 -13.32 18.75 -4.55
C ASP A 309 -14.03 19.72 -3.58
N CYS A 310 -13.99 19.43 -2.29
CA CYS A 310 -14.61 20.24 -1.24
C CYS A 310 -16.11 20.56 -1.45
N ARG A 311 -16.84 19.66 -2.09
CA ARG A 311 -18.31 19.73 -2.13
C ARG A 311 -18.89 19.07 -0.88
N LEU A 312 -20.08 19.53 -0.47
CA LEU A 312 -20.87 18.85 0.56
C LEU A 312 -21.15 17.40 0.13
N GLY A 313 -21.24 16.50 1.09
CA GLY A 313 -21.49 15.09 0.81
C GLY A 313 -21.25 14.21 2.03
N GLN A 314 -21.26 12.91 1.78
CA GLN A 314 -21.00 11.91 2.80
C GLN A 314 -19.60 12.03 3.43
N ARG A 315 -19.48 11.69 4.71
CA ARG A 315 -18.20 11.58 5.43
C ARG A 315 -17.18 10.77 4.63
N GLN A 316 -15.98 11.31 4.43
CA GLN A 316 -14.85 10.62 3.83
C GLN A 316 -13.80 10.30 4.90
N GLN A 317 -12.91 9.35 4.60
CA GLN A 317 -11.78 8.95 5.43
C GLN A 317 -10.48 9.35 4.75
N LEU A 318 -9.49 9.74 5.55
CA LEU A 318 -8.20 10.25 5.09
C LEU A 318 -7.16 9.14 4.97
N ASN A 319 -6.48 9.06 3.81
CA ASN A 319 -5.26 8.27 3.64
C ASN A 319 -4.03 9.13 3.91
N GLN A 320 -3.15 8.66 4.79
CA GLN A 320 -1.92 9.40 5.15
C GLN A 320 -0.74 9.08 4.23
N ASN A 321 -0.76 7.95 3.52
CA ASN A 321 0.29 7.56 2.58
C ASN A 321 -0.03 8.05 1.16
N THR A 322 0.96 8.03 0.27
CA THR A 322 0.69 8.10 -1.15
C THR A 322 -0.22 6.93 -1.55
N HIS A 323 -1.01 7.11 -2.60
CA HIS A 323 -1.87 6.05 -3.09
C HIS A 323 -1.18 5.18 -4.16
N TYR A 324 0.14 5.35 -4.39
CA TYR A 324 0.91 4.66 -5.43
C TYR A 324 1.76 3.52 -4.85
N ILE A 325 2.17 2.60 -5.71
CA ILE A 325 3.24 1.65 -5.41
C ILE A 325 4.56 2.38 -5.70
N ASP A 326 5.06 3.14 -4.74
CA ASP A 326 6.21 4.02 -4.91
C ASP A 326 7.28 3.88 -3.81
N GLY A 327 7.07 2.94 -2.89
CA GLY A 327 7.96 2.68 -1.77
C GLY A 327 7.74 3.62 -0.59
N SER A 328 6.57 4.25 -0.46
CA SER A 328 6.29 5.18 0.64
C SER A 328 6.52 4.58 2.01
N GLN A 329 6.30 3.27 2.19
CA GLN A 329 6.61 2.56 3.44
C GLN A 329 8.12 2.53 3.75
N ILE A 330 8.97 2.72 2.75
CA ILE A 330 10.44 2.79 2.90
C ILE A 330 10.89 4.24 3.06
N TYR A 331 10.33 5.16 2.26
CA TYR A 331 10.83 6.52 2.06
C TYR A 331 10.03 7.60 2.78
N GLY A 332 8.83 7.29 3.25
CA GLY A 332 7.86 8.26 3.76
C GLY A 332 6.98 8.86 2.67
N SER A 333 5.91 9.51 3.10
CA SER A 333 4.89 10.17 2.25
C SER A 333 4.90 11.69 2.42
N ASP A 334 5.94 12.24 3.03
CA ASP A 334 6.19 13.67 3.22
C ASP A 334 7.69 13.95 3.28
N THR A 335 8.07 15.21 3.02
CA THR A 335 9.47 15.63 2.95
C THR A 335 10.20 15.51 4.30
N ASN A 336 9.54 15.74 5.42
CA ASN A 336 10.16 15.69 6.74
C ASN A 336 10.54 14.26 7.10
N THR A 337 9.60 13.32 6.92
CA THR A 337 9.84 11.88 7.11
C THR A 337 10.97 11.42 6.18
N SER A 338 10.89 11.73 4.89
CA SER A 338 11.90 11.33 3.91
C SER A 338 13.30 11.85 4.27
N ASN A 339 13.42 13.12 4.60
CA ASN A 339 14.70 13.72 4.99
C ASN A 339 15.26 13.13 6.29
N SER A 340 14.39 12.76 7.24
CA SER A 340 14.82 12.12 8.48
C SER A 340 15.51 10.78 8.28
N LEU A 341 15.13 10.08 7.20
CA LEU A 341 15.65 8.74 6.84
C LEU A 341 16.90 8.79 5.96
N ARG A 342 17.25 9.93 5.36
CA ARG A 342 18.41 10.08 4.45
C ARG A 342 19.71 10.27 5.23
N GLU A 343 20.78 9.66 4.72
CA GLU A 343 22.14 9.89 5.20
C GLU A 343 22.74 11.22 4.66
N PHE A 344 22.19 11.71 3.52
CA PHE A 344 22.72 12.85 2.75
C PHE A 344 24.16 12.66 2.28
N SER A 345 24.55 11.42 2.05
CA SER A 345 25.87 11.05 1.57
C SER A 345 25.77 9.83 0.65
N GLY A 346 26.18 9.99 -0.61
CA GLY A 346 26.19 8.91 -1.60
C GLY A 346 24.82 8.38 -1.98
N GLY A 347 23.76 9.19 -1.80
CA GLY A 347 22.38 8.84 -2.09
C GLY A 347 21.77 7.81 -1.14
N LYS A 348 22.34 7.58 0.03
CA LYS A 348 21.98 6.47 0.92
C LYS A 348 20.90 6.85 1.93
N LEU A 349 20.18 5.82 2.37
CA LEU A 349 19.35 5.84 3.57
C LEU A 349 20.22 5.54 4.81
N LYS A 350 19.87 6.14 5.94
CA LYS A 350 20.49 5.87 7.25
C LYS A 350 20.33 4.41 7.64
N THR A 351 21.35 3.86 8.29
CA THR A 351 21.31 2.53 8.89
C THR A 351 21.52 2.63 10.40
N GLY A 352 20.98 1.67 11.14
CA GLY A 352 21.26 1.54 12.55
C GLY A 352 22.72 1.13 12.80
N ALA A 353 23.42 1.91 13.61
CA ALA A 353 24.75 1.51 14.09
C ALA A 353 24.60 0.40 15.15
N ASP A 354 24.65 -0.85 14.73
CA ASP A 354 24.74 -2.00 15.61
C ASP A 354 26.06 -2.73 15.32
N PRO A 355 26.91 -2.93 16.34
CA PRO A 355 28.23 -3.54 16.14
C PRO A 355 28.16 -5.03 15.77
N ILE A 356 27.01 -5.68 16.03
CA ILE A 356 26.84 -7.12 15.83
C ILE A 356 26.11 -7.39 14.51
N ILE A 357 25.10 -6.56 14.17
CA ILE A 357 24.27 -6.73 12.98
C ILE A 357 24.32 -5.45 12.15
N PRO A 358 25.17 -5.40 11.13
CA PRO A 358 25.31 -4.22 10.30
C PRO A 358 24.06 -4.00 9.43
N ASN A 359 23.80 -2.75 9.08
CA ASN A 359 22.77 -2.35 8.13
C ASN A 359 21.33 -2.80 8.52
N LEU A 360 20.98 -2.71 9.81
CA LEU A 360 19.59 -2.69 10.26
C LEU A 360 18.96 -1.32 9.95
N LEU A 361 17.65 -1.24 10.09
CA LEU A 361 16.91 0.01 10.07
C LEU A 361 17.45 1.01 11.11
N PRO A 362 17.35 2.33 10.86
CA PRO A 362 17.72 3.33 11.86
C PRO A 362 16.89 3.17 13.13
N LYS A 363 17.49 3.49 14.27
CA LYS A 363 16.85 3.34 15.58
C LYS A 363 15.94 4.55 15.84
N ASP A 364 14.71 4.29 16.29
CA ASP A 364 13.82 5.32 16.82
C ASP A 364 14.24 5.65 18.26
N THR A 365 14.84 6.81 18.45
CA THR A 365 15.25 7.30 19.78
C THR A 365 14.23 8.27 20.37
N ALA A 366 13.29 8.78 19.56
CA ALA A 366 12.32 9.80 19.98
C ALA A 366 11.01 9.16 20.51
N ASN A 367 10.58 8.03 19.95
CA ASN A 367 9.28 7.41 20.24
C ASN A 367 9.43 5.98 20.76
N ALA A 368 9.94 5.83 21.98
CA ALA A 368 10.03 4.51 22.64
C ALA A 368 8.66 3.80 22.82
N ALA A 369 7.54 4.52 22.61
CA ALA A 369 6.20 3.97 22.67
C ALA A 369 5.78 3.18 21.41
N ASN A 370 6.55 3.27 20.31
CA ASN A 370 6.22 2.59 19.05
C ASN A 370 6.50 1.08 19.06
N CYS A 371 7.10 0.55 20.11
CA CYS A 371 7.31 -0.88 20.31
C CYS A 371 7.46 -1.23 21.79
N ILE A 372 7.29 -2.50 22.10
CA ILE A 372 7.49 -3.05 23.44
C ILE A 372 8.94 -3.51 23.55
N LEU A 373 9.74 -2.81 24.35
CA LEU A 373 11.16 -3.13 24.53
C LEU A 373 11.34 -4.13 25.68
N PRO A 374 12.18 -5.18 25.48
CA PRO A 374 12.50 -6.07 26.58
C PRO A 374 13.32 -5.33 27.64
N THR A 375 12.93 -5.47 28.90
CA THR A 375 13.64 -4.86 30.03
C THR A 375 15.04 -5.39 30.23
N SER A 376 15.33 -6.59 29.69
CA SER A 376 16.62 -7.29 29.85
C SER A 376 17.72 -6.84 28.89
N ASN A 377 17.41 -6.04 27.84
CA ASN A 377 18.42 -5.62 26.85
C ASN A 377 18.24 -4.16 26.42
N ALA A 378 18.98 -3.26 27.02
CA ALA A 378 18.98 -1.83 26.74
C ALA A 378 19.42 -1.45 25.30
N ASN A 379 20.07 -2.35 24.55
CA ASN A 379 20.54 -2.12 23.19
C ASN A 379 19.45 -2.29 22.14
N VAL A 380 18.38 -3.03 22.45
CA VAL A 380 17.22 -3.18 21.57
C VAL A 380 16.46 -1.86 21.54
N LYS A 381 16.17 -1.37 20.35
CA LYS A 381 15.40 -0.14 20.11
C LYS A 381 14.35 -0.40 19.03
N CYS A 382 13.28 0.42 19.03
CA CYS A 382 12.36 0.48 17.92
C CYS A 382 13.09 0.94 16.65
N PHE A 383 12.52 0.65 15.49
CA PHE A 383 13.02 1.06 14.19
C PHE A 383 12.25 2.24 13.62
N LEU A 384 12.95 3.04 12.79
CA LEU A 384 12.36 4.05 11.91
C LEU A 384 12.32 3.55 10.47
N SER A 385 11.24 3.86 9.77
CA SER A 385 11.08 3.67 8.34
C SER A 385 10.09 4.70 7.80
N GLY A 386 9.79 4.66 6.50
CA GLY A 386 8.79 5.54 5.90
C GLY A 386 7.38 5.36 6.47
N ASP A 387 7.03 4.14 6.87
CA ASP A 387 5.77 3.86 7.55
C ASP A 387 6.00 3.51 9.02
N ILE A 388 5.25 4.17 9.91
CA ILE A 388 5.36 4.02 11.37
C ILE A 388 5.05 2.60 11.87
N ARG A 389 4.29 1.81 11.08
CA ARG A 389 3.92 0.43 11.40
C ARG A 389 5.07 -0.57 11.30
N VAL A 390 6.25 -0.15 10.91
CA VAL A 390 7.46 -0.99 10.75
C VAL A 390 7.75 -1.90 11.95
N ASN A 391 7.33 -1.50 13.15
CA ASN A 391 7.56 -2.25 14.39
C ASN A 391 6.42 -3.22 14.76
N GLN A 392 5.39 -3.40 13.93
CA GLN A 392 4.24 -4.25 14.29
C GLN A 392 4.64 -5.69 14.62
N HIS A 393 5.60 -6.23 13.87
CA HIS A 393 6.25 -7.51 14.19
C HIS A 393 7.56 -7.68 13.39
N PRO A 394 8.45 -8.59 13.83
CA PRO A 394 9.81 -8.72 13.26
C PRO A 394 9.84 -9.09 11.77
N ALA A 395 8.85 -9.82 11.26
CA ALA A 395 8.80 -10.20 9.85
C ALA A 395 8.66 -8.96 8.96
N LEU A 396 7.75 -8.03 9.32
CA LEU A 396 7.59 -6.77 8.62
C LEU A 396 8.86 -5.92 8.68
N SER A 397 9.46 -5.77 9.87
CA SER A 397 10.74 -5.05 10.03
C SER A 397 11.86 -5.67 9.18
N SER A 398 11.83 -6.99 8.97
CA SER A 398 12.81 -7.69 8.12
C SER A 398 12.65 -7.31 6.65
N LEU A 399 11.45 -7.22 6.10
CA LEU A 399 11.22 -6.75 4.73
C LEU A 399 11.66 -5.29 4.56
N HIS A 400 11.30 -4.40 5.50
CA HIS A 400 11.79 -3.02 5.48
C HIS A 400 13.33 -2.96 5.48
N THR A 401 14.00 -3.81 6.27
CA THR A 401 15.47 -3.90 6.31
C THR A 401 16.05 -4.35 4.97
N ILE A 402 15.44 -5.32 4.31
CA ILE A 402 15.88 -5.81 2.99
C ILE A 402 15.79 -4.69 1.95
N PHE A 403 14.68 -3.97 1.89
CA PHE A 403 14.50 -2.89 0.91
C PHE A 403 15.39 -1.67 1.21
N LEU A 404 15.67 -1.37 2.47
CA LEU A 404 16.67 -0.36 2.84
C LEU A 404 18.07 -0.76 2.35
N ARG A 405 18.47 -2.01 2.57
CA ARG A 405 19.76 -2.55 2.09
C ARG A 405 19.84 -2.50 0.57
N GLU A 406 18.77 -2.88 -0.12
CA GLU A 406 18.70 -2.84 -1.58
C GLU A 406 18.85 -1.41 -2.11
N HIS A 407 18.17 -0.42 -1.51
CA HIS A 407 18.35 0.98 -1.87
C HIS A 407 19.81 1.42 -1.74
N ASN A 408 20.43 1.13 -0.60
CA ASN A 408 21.83 1.53 -0.34
C ASN A 408 22.83 0.81 -1.28
N ARG A 409 22.54 -0.44 -1.64
CA ARG A 409 23.32 -1.22 -2.60
C ARG A 409 23.23 -0.63 -4.00
N ILE A 410 22.01 -0.25 -4.44
CA ILE A 410 21.77 0.40 -5.74
C ILE A 410 22.46 1.76 -5.79
N ALA A 411 22.30 2.59 -4.76
CA ALA A 411 22.96 3.90 -4.68
C ALA A 411 24.48 3.78 -4.81
N ALA A 412 25.08 2.79 -4.12
CA ALA A 412 26.52 2.50 -4.21
C ALA A 412 26.94 2.03 -5.61
N GLY A 413 26.15 1.17 -6.26
CA GLY A 413 26.39 0.71 -7.62
C GLY A 413 26.34 1.84 -8.64
N LEU A 414 25.33 2.72 -8.55
CA LEU A 414 25.20 3.92 -9.37
C LEU A 414 26.38 4.88 -9.18
N ALA A 415 26.81 5.11 -7.93
CA ALA A 415 27.98 5.95 -7.61
C ALA A 415 29.28 5.35 -8.14
N ALA A 416 29.40 4.04 -8.24
CA ALA A 416 30.57 3.39 -8.79
C ALA A 416 30.78 3.71 -10.28
N VAL A 417 29.71 3.80 -11.06
CA VAL A 417 29.76 4.07 -12.51
C VAL A 417 29.60 5.56 -12.86
N ASN A 418 29.08 6.38 -11.94
CA ASN A 418 28.81 7.81 -12.14
C ASN A 418 29.47 8.67 -11.04
N LYS A 419 30.76 8.86 -11.11
CA LYS A 419 31.58 9.56 -10.09
C LYS A 419 31.14 11.02 -9.82
N ASN A 420 30.50 11.65 -10.79
CA ASN A 420 30.11 13.07 -10.72
C ASN A 420 28.63 13.25 -10.30
N TRP A 421 27.87 12.18 -10.04
CA TRP A 421 26.51 12.32 -9.57
C TRP A 421 26.48 12.86 -8.14
N THR A 422 25.60 13.81 -7.90
CA THR A 422 25.37 14.35 -6.55
C THR A 422 24.62 13.33 -5.69
N ASP A 423 24.67 13.53 -4.39
CA ASP A 423 23.87 12.76 -3.42
C ASP A 423 22.39 12.70 -3.82
N GLN A 424 21.82 13.85 -4.25
CA GLN A 424 20.42 13.92 -4.65
C GLN A 424 20.11 13.06 -5.87
N ILE A 425 20.93 13.12 -6.92
CA ILE A 425 20.72 12.30 -8.14
C ILE A 425 20.83 10.81 -7.81
N LEU A 426 21.82 10.43 -6.98
CA LEU A 426 22.00 9.04 -6.55
C LEU A 426 20.80 8.53 -5.76
N TYR A 427 20.27 9.35 -4.85
CA TYR A 427 19.08 9.03 -4.05
C TYR A 427 17.84 8.88 -4.92
N ASP A 428 17.56 9.85 -5.79
CA ASP A 428 16.36 9.86 -6.61
C ASP A 428 16.33 8.71 -7.61
N GLU A 429 17.47 8.42 -8.27
CA GLU A 429 17.56 7.29 -9.20
C GLU A 429 17.48 5.95 -8.47
N ALA A 430 18.12 5.81 -7.29
CA ALA A 430 18.00 4.58 -6.48
C ALA A 430 16.54 4.38 -6.00
N ARG A 431 15.86 5.44 -5.53
CA ARG A 431 14.43 5.39 -5.16
C ARG A 431 13.56 4.99 -6.34
N LYS A 432 13.82 5.54 -7.53
CA LYS A 432 13.09 5.21 -8.75
C LYS A 432 13.25 3.73 -9.12
N ILE A 433 14.48 3.20 -9.05
CA ILE A 433 14.75 1.78 -9.33
C ILE A 433 14.07 0.87 -8.32
N VAL A 434 14.14 1.18 -7.01
CA VAL A 434 13.47 0.39 -5.97
C VAL A 434 11.95 0.42 -6.12
N GLY A 435 11.36 1.58 -6.44
CA GLY A 435 9.92 1.68 -6.75
C GLY A 435 9.53 0.82 -7.94
N ALA A 436 10.34 0.82 -9.01
CA ALA A 436 10.14 -0.04 -10.17
C ALA A 436 10.25 -1.54 -9.83
N MET A 437 11.19 -1.92 -8.96
CA MET A 437 11.31 -3.30 -8.46
C MET A 437 10.07 -3.72 -7.66
N LEU A 438 9.55 -2.84 -6.78
CA LEU A 438 8.31 -3.10 -6.05
C LEU A 438 7.12 -3.32 -6.99
N GLN A 439 6.97 -2.45 -7.99
CA GLN A 439 5.93 -2.60 -9.01
C GLN A 439 6.11 -3.90 -9.78
N HIS A 440 7.32 -4.21 -10.26
CA HIS A 440 7.58 -5.44 -11.00
C HIS A 440 7.28 -6.71 -10.18
N ILE A 441 7.77 -6.80 -8.95
CA ILE A 441 7.49 -7.92 -8.03
C ILE A 441 5.99 -8.04 -7.79
N THR A 442 5.29 -6.92 -7.59
CA THR A 442 3.84 -6.91 -7.34
C THR A 442 3.07 -7.48 -8.53
N TYR A 443 3.29 -6.95 -9.74
CA TYR A 443 2.51 -7.35 -10.91
C TYR A 443 2.98 -8.67 -11.54
N LYS A 444 4.28 -9.00 -11.44
CA LYS A 444 4.84 -10.20 -12.07
C LYS A 444 4.78 -11.44 -11.20
N GLU A 445 4.94 -11.29 -9.87
CA GLU A 445 5.08 -12.43 -8.97
C GLU A 445 3.93 -12.54 -7.96
N TYR A 446 3.56 -11.42 -7.28
CA TYR A 446 2.59 -11.46 -6.19
C TYR A 446 1.15 -11.58 -6.67
N LEU A 447 0.69 -10.67 -7.54
CA LEU A 447 -0.70 -10.64 -8.00
C LEU A 447 -1.13 -11.91 -8.74
N PRO A 448 -0.31 -12.53 -9.61
CA PRO A 448 -0.68 -13.80 -10.23
C PRO A 448 -0.99 -14.93 -9.24
N GLU A 449 -0.24 -15.00 -8.13
CA GLU A 449 -0.48 -15.99 -7.08
C GLU A 449 -1.81 -15.74 -6.34
N ILE A 450 -2.20 -14.47 -6.17
CA ILE A 450 -3.42 -14.10 -5.43
C ILE A 450 -4.66 -14.14 -6.31
N LEU A 451 -4.58 -13.58 -7.52
CA LEU A 451 -5.72 -13.37 -8.43
C LEU A 451 -5.91 -14.51 -9.44
N GLY A 452 -4.84 -15.21 -9.80
CA GLY A 452 -4.84 -16.19 -10.88
C GLY A 452 -4.83 -15.55 -12.28
N ASP A 453 -4.35 -16.31 -13.28
CA ASP A 453 -4.11 -15.80 -14.63
C ASP A 453 -5.36 -15.24 -15.33
N ALA A 454 -6.54 -15.82 -15.07
CA ALA A 454 -7.78 -15.36 -15.71
C ALA A 454 -8.12 -13.92 -15.31
N ILE A 455 -8.01 -13.58 -14.02
CA ILE A 455 -8.26 -12.22 -13.51
C ILE A 455 -7.13 -11.28 -13.94
N MET A 456 -5.87 -11.73 -13.89
CA MET A 456 -4.73 -10.94 -14.38
C MET A 456 -4.90 -10.51 -15.84
N ASN A 457 -5.40 -11.40 -16.68
CA ASN A 457 -5.68 -11.11 -18.10
C ASN A 457 -6.92 -10.22 -18.27
N LEU A 458 -7.99 -10.48 -17.51
CA LEU A 458 -9.25 -9.72 -17.60
C LEU A 458 -9.04 -8.22 -17.33
N TYR A 459 -8.18 -7.88 -16.37
CA TYR A 459 -7.89 -6.50 -15.94
C TYR A 459 -6.57 -5.95 -16.49
N ASP A 460 -5.94 -6.61 -17.48
CA ASP A 460 -4.68 -6.19 -18.11
C ASP A 460 -3.57 -5.90 -17.07
N LEU A 461 -3.43 -6.77 -16.06
CA LEU A 461 -2.48 -6.59 -14.98
C LEU A 461 -1.09 -7.15 -15.28
N ASN A 462 -0.95 -7.99 -16.30
CA ASN A 462 0.33 -8.61 -16.63
C ASN A 462 1.35 -7.56 -17.10
N PRO A 463 2.60 -7.59 -16.57
CA PRO A 463 3.67 -6.77 -17.13
C PRO A 463 4.06 -7.25 -18.54
N LEU A 464 4.61 -6.35 -19.32
CA LEU A 464 5.12 -6.66 -20.64
C LEU A 464 6.44 -7.43 -20.56
N THR A 465 6.69 -8.30 -21.54
CA THR A 465 7.97 -9.00 -21.67
C THR A 465 9.05 -8.16 -22.36
N SER A 466 8.63 -7.15 -23.13
CA SER A 466 9.51 -6.20 -23.83
C SER A 466 8.74 -4.95 -24.24
N GLY A 467 9.45 -3.86 -24.57
CA GLY A 467 8.85 -2.61 -24.98
C GLY A 467 8.24 -1.81 -23.83
N TYR A 468 7.44 -0.80 -24.15
CA TYR A 468 6.80 0.10 -23.19
C TYR A 468 5.30 -0.15 -23.10
N PHE A 469 4.76 0.07 -21.90
CA PHE A 469 3.32 0.10 -21.66
C PHE A 469 2.76 1.47 -22.07
N ASN A 470 1.80 1.49 -22.98
CA ASN A 470 1.20 2.71 -23.50
C ASN A 470 -0.24 2.91 -22.97
N GLY A 471 -0.54 2.35 -21.79
CA GLY A 471 -1.88 2.37 -21.21
C GLY A 471 -2.05 3.37 -20.07
N TYR A 472 -1.12 4.33 -19.88
CA TYR A 472 -1.34 5.45 -18.96
C TYR A 472 -2.53 6.27 -19.42
N ASP A 473 -3.45 6.57 -18.49
CA ASP A 473 -4.66 7.32 -18.75
C ASP A 473 -4.85 8.38 -17.65
N SER A 474 -4.73 9.66 -17.98
CA SER A 474 -4.89 10.77 -17.04
C SER A 474 -6.31 10.94 -16.51
N SER A 475 -7.29 10.27 -17.10
CA SER A 475 -8.67 10.23 -16.58
C SER A 475 -8.89 9.21 -15.47
N VAL A 476 -7.94 8.29 -15.26
CA VAL A 476 -8.01 7.25 -14.22
C VAL A 476 -7.47 7.79 -12.91
N ASN A 477 -8.34 7.89 -11.89
CA ASN A 477 -7.91 8.20 -10.52
C ASN A 477 -7.34 6.95 -9.83
N PRO A 478 -6.02 6.93 -9.49
CA PRO A 478 -5.37 5.79 -8.83
C PRO A 478 -5.66 5.70 -7.34
N ALA A 479 -6.36 6.68 -6.75
CA ALA A 479 -6.57 6.73 -5.31
C ALA A 479 -7.16 5.43 -4.76
N SER A 480 -6.64 5.02 -3.60
CA SER A 480 -7.06 3.79 -2.93
C SER A 480 -8.54 3.88 -2.53
N ARG A 481 -9.31 2.85 -2.86
CA ARG A 481 -10.73 2.79 -2.58
C ARG A 481 -11.00 2.28 -1.17
N ASN A 482 -12.05 2.79 -0.53
CA ASN A 482 -12.45 2.39 0.82
C ASN A 482 -12.75 0.89 0.93
N GLU A 483 -13.43 0.32 -0.06
CA GLU A 483 -13.80 -1.10 -0.12
C GLU A 483 -12.55 -2.00 -0.21
N PHE A 484 -11.52 -1.53 -0.92
CA PHE A 484 -10.22 -2.17 -0.97
C PHE A 484 -9.50 -2.04 0.39
N ALA A 485 -9.34 -0.82 0.90
CA ALA A 485 -8.54 -0.52 2.08
C ALA A 485 -9.15 -1.05 3.39
N ALA A 486 -10.46 -0.93 3.56
CA ALA A 486 -11.14 -1.32 4.79
C ALA A 486 -11.63 -2.78 4.77
N SER A 487 -11.64 -3.45 3.61
CA SER A 487 -12.19 -4.81 3.50
C SER A 487 -11.36 -5.73 2.62
N ALA A 488 -11.37 -5.59 1.29
CA ALA A 488 -10.89 -6.63 0.39
C ALA A 488 -9.38 -6.91 0.54
N PHE A 489 -8.52 -5.90 0.66
CA PHE A 489 -7.08 -6.11 0.80
C PHE A 489 -6.65 -6.52 2.21
N ARG A 490 -7.62 -6.75 3.11
CA ARG A 490 -7.43 -7.37 4.42
C ARG A 490 -7.57 -8.89 4.40
N PHE A 491 -7.76 -9.50 3.24
CA PHE A 491 -7.83 -10.96 3.10
C PHE A 491 -6.61 -11.67 3.72
N GLY A 492 -5.43 -11.05 3.66
CA GLY A 492 -4.21 -11.55 4.26
C GLY A 492 -4.27 -11.80 5.77
N HIS A 493 -5.26 -11.24 6.47
CA HIS A 493 -5.44 -11.49 7.91
C HIS A 493 -5.80 -12.95 8.21
N SER A 494 -6.51 -13.66 7.32
CA SER A 494 -6.76 -15.10 7.45
C SER A 494 -5.53 -15.95 7.13
N MET A 495 -4.54 -15.40 6.40
CA MET A 495 -3.33 -16.11 5.99
C MET A 495 -2.27 -16.20 7.09
N VAL A 496 -2.43 -15.43 8.18
CA VAL A 496 -1.44 -15.37 9.27
C VAL A 496 -1.44 -16.65 10.09
N HIS A 497 -0.25 -17.23 10.26
CA HIS A 497 -0.03 -18.42 11.07
C HIS A 497 -0.04 -18.08 12.57
N ASP A 498 -0.24 -19.08 13.46
CA ASP A 498 -0.15 -18.86 14.91
C ASP A 498 1.26 -18.52 15.37
N SER A 499 2.28 -19.03 14.67
CA SER A 499 3.67 -18.81 14.98
C SER A 499 4.46 -18.24 13.80
N LEU A 500 5.38 -17.34 14.10
CA LEU A 500 6.42 -16.92 13.19
C LEU A 500 7.51 -17.99 13.20
N LYS A 501 7.69 -18.65 12.07
CA LYS A 501 8.78 -19.60 11.89
C LYS A 501 10.11 -18.85 11.87
N TYR A 502 11.05 -19.32 12.69
CA TYR A 502 12.32 -18.66 12.90
C TYR A 502 13.49 -19.64 12.80
N ASN A 503 14.27 -19.53 11.74
CA ASN A 503 15.47 -20.32 11.53
C ASN A 503 16.68 -19.68 12.23
N GLY A 504 16.63 -19.62 13.56
CA GLY A 504 17.66 -19.07 14.43
C GLY A 504 17.61 -19.69 15.82
N ASN A 505 18.41 -19.16 16.74
CA ASN A 505 18.44 -19.67 18.13
C ASN A 505 17.09 -19.50 18.82
N GLY A 506 16.60 -20.59 19.41
CA GLY A 506 15.39 -20.62 20.21
C GLY A 506 14.11 -21.00 19.47
N GLY A 507 14.18 -21.35 18.16
CA GLY A 507 13.06 -21.90 17.38
C GLY A 507 11.90 -20.92 17.14
N ASP A 508 10.78 -21.43 16.68
CA ASP A 508 9.60 -20.66 16.32
C ASP A 508 9.04 -19.84 17.49
N ARG A 509 8.41 -18.71 17.19
CA ARG A 509 7.81 -17.79 18.16
C ARG A 509 6.31 -17.63 17.89
N MET A 510 5.49 -17.72 18.94
CA MET A 510 4.07 -17.34 18.82
C MET A 510 3.97 -15.85 18.46
N PHE A 511 3.02 -15.46 17.60
CA PHE A 511 2.88 -14.06 17.17
C PHE A 511 2.63 -13.13 18.37
N LYS A 512 1.86 -13.54 19.38
CA LYS A 512 1.65 -12.74 20.59
C LYS A 512 2.93 -12.33 21.31
N ASP A 513 3.99 -13.14 21.23
CA ASP A 513 5.27 -12.91 21.89
C ASP A 513 6.19 -11.96 21.08
N VAL A 514 5.85 -11.71 19.84
CA VAL A 514 6.67 -10.90 18.91
C VAL A 514 5.97 -9.64 18.38
N PHE A 515 4.68 -9.46 18.66
CA PHE A 515 4.02 -8.20 18.33
C PHE A 515 4.71 -7.03 19.02
N LEU A 516 4.99 -5.98 18.24
CA LEU A 516 5.67 -4.76 18.68
C LEU A 516 7.05 -5.00 19.34
N ASN A 517 7.65 -6.17 19.15
CA ASN A 517 8.92 -6.57 19.77
C ASN A 517 10.01 -6.81 18.70
N PRO A 518 10.93 -5.87 18.49
CA PRO A 518 11.97 -5.99 17.46
C PRO A 518 13.15 -6.87 17.87
N ALA A 519 13.14 -7.46 19.08
CA ALA A 519 14.32 -8.13 19.66
C ALA A 519 14.90 -9.24 18.77
N LEU A 520 14.07 -9.98 18.02
CA LEU A 520 14.54 -11.05 17.13
C LEU A 520 15.51 -10.55 16.05
N LEU A 521 15.37 -9.30 15.57
CA LEU A 521 16.26 -8.74 14.55
C LEU A 521 17.67 -8.49 15.09
N TYR A 522 17.82 -8.34 16.41
CA TYR A 522 19.11 -8.11 17.07
C TYR A 522 19.87 -9.40 17.40
N HIS A 523 19.37 -10.58 17.01
CA HIS A 523 20.07 -11.83 17.20
C HIS A 523 21.17 -12.00 16.15
N LYS A 524 22.42 -12.22 16.60
CA LYS A 524 23.57 -12.46 15.72
C LYS A 524 23.38 -13.68 14.81
N THR A 525 22.78 -14.73 15.35
CA THR A 525 22.46 -15.95 14.59
C THR A 525 20.97 -15.98 14.31
N GLY A 526 20.61 -15.90 13.05
CA GLY A 526 19.23 -15.86 12.59
C GLY A 526 18.80 -14.44 12.22
N GLY A 527 18.55 -13.55 13.15
CA GLY A 527 18.14 -12.18 12.90
C GLY A 527 17.18 -12.03 11.69
N VAL A 528 17.48 -11.10 10.80
CA VAL A 528 16.74 -10.90 9.54
C VAL A 528 16.74 -12.17 8.67
N ASP A 529 17.90 -12.80 8.52
CA ASP A 529 18.06 -13.97 7.65
C ASP A 529 17.22 -15.16 8.13
N GLY A 530 17.21 -15.42 9.44
CA GLY A 530 16.42 -16.50 10.02
C GLY A 530 14.90 -16.28 9.91
N ILE A 531 14.45 -15.02 10.02
CA ILE A 531 13.04 -14.66 9.84
C ILE A 531 12.63 -14.83 8.37
N ILE A 532 13.40 -14.27 7.43
CA ILE A 532 13.11 -14.36 5.99
C ILE A 532 13.13 -15.83 5.52
N LYS A 533 14.11 -16.61 5.97
CA LYS A 533 14.16 -18.05 5.67
C LYS A 533 12.92 -18.77 6.24
N GLY A 534 12.52 -18.43 7.46
CA GLY A 534 11.30 -18.96 8.07
C GLY A 534 10.03 -18.65 7.25
N LEU A 535 9.89 -17.42 6.75
CA LEU A 535 8.75 -17.01 5.91
C LEU A 535 8.68 -17.77 4.58
N THR A 536 9.81 -18.02 3.93
CA THR A 536 9.85 -18.75 2.66
C THR A 536 9.72 -20.28 2.83
N ASP A 537 10.10 -20.80 4.00
CA ASP A 537 10.04 -22.23 4.31
C ASP A 537 8.72 -22.67 4.98
N SER A 538 7.88 -21.73 5.44
CA SER A 538 6.57 -22.04 6.04
C SER A 538 5.44 -21.83 5.04
N TYR A 539 4.36 -22.58 5.23
CA TYR A 539 3.12 -22.37 4.51
C TYR A 539 2.37 -21.17 5.06
N SER A 540 1.64 -20.49 4.20
CA SER A 540 0.57 -19.57 4.59
C SER A 540 -0.65 -20.36 5.08
N GLN A 541 -1.53 -19.74 5.86
CA GLN A 541 -2.90 -20.24 6.05
C GLN A 541 -3.73 -19.96 4.79
N LYS A 542 -4.85 -20.66 4.62
CA LYS A 542 -5.82 -20.40 3.55
C LYS A 542 -6.47 -19.02 3.73
N VAL A 543 -6.95 -18.48 2.63
CA VAL A 543 -7.92 -17.39 2.68
C VAL A 543 -9.29 -18.02 2.85
N ASP A 544 -9.82 -17.95 4.06
CA ASP A 544 -11.13 -18.46 4.45
C ASP A 544 -11.67 -17.68 5.67
N GLU A 545 -12.76 -18.14 6.26
CA GLU A 545 -13.37 -17.52 7.44
C GLU A 545 -12.53 -17.65 8.71
N HIS A 546 -11.51 -18.49 8.73
CA HIS A 546 -10.73 -18.77 9.93
C HIS A 546 -9.57 -17.78 10.10
N LEU A 547 -9.48 -17.16 11.25
CA LEU A 547 -8.36 -16.32 11.64
C LEU A 547 -7.65 -16.90 12.88
N SER A 548 -6.33 -16.80 12.91
CA SER A 548 -5.51 -17.21 14.05
C SER A 548 -6.00 -16.59 15.36
N SER A 549 -5.98 -17.38 16.44
CA SER A 549 -6.26 -16.87 17.78
C SER A 549 -5.29 -15.78 18.22
N GLN A 550 -4.09 -15.75 17.65
CA GLN A 550 -3.10 -14.69 17.88
C GLN A 550 -3.60 -13.33 17.42
N LEU A 551 -4.49 -13.29 16.40
CA LEU A 551 -5.10 -12.08 15.88
C LEU A 551 -6.46 -11.75 16.49
N THR A 552 -7.22 -12.77 16.94
CA THR A 552 -8.60 -12.58 17.42
C THR A 552 -8.71 -12.52 18.95
N ARG A 553 -7.58 -12.70 19.67
CA ARG A 553 -7.52 -12.69 21.14
C ARG A 553 -6.26 -12.02 21.69
N HIS A 554 -5.16 -12.05 20.96
CA HIS A 554 -3.82 -11.68 21.42
C HIS A 554 -3.17 -10.58 20.58
N LEU A 555 -3.91 -9.91 19.68
CA LEU A 555 -3.35 -8.84 18.87
C LEU A 555 -2.83 -7.72 19.77
N PHE A 556 -1.52 -7.41 19.66
CA PHE A 556 -0.86 -6.38 20.46
C PHE A 556 -1.10 -6.54 21.97
N GLU A 557 -1.10 -7.77 22.45
CA GLU A 557 -1.23 -8.07 23.86
C GLU A 557 -0.11 -7.42 24.65
N SER A 558 -0.44 -6.48 25.53
CA SER A 558 0.52 -5.74 26.36
C SER A 558 0.64 -6.31 27.77
N GLN A 559 -0.37 -7.05 28.22
CA GLN A 559 -0.40 -7.76 29.50
C GLN A 559 -0.82 -9.21 29.27
N PRO A 560 -0.32 -10.15 30.07
CA PRO A 560 -0.69 -11.55 29.91
C PRO A 560 -2.20 -11.74 30.02
N GLY A 561 -2.75 -12.41 29.01
CA GLY A 561 -4.13 -12.89 29.04
C GLY A 561 -5.00 -12.44 27.88
N PHE A 562 -4.91 -11.20 27.40
CA PHE A 562 -5.72 -10.75 26.28
C PHE A 562 -5.07 -9.63 25.45
N GLY A 563 -5.39 -9.62 24.17
CA GLY A 563 -5.09 -8.55 23.23
C GLY A 563 -6.38 -8.08 22.54
N ALA A 564 -6.25 -7.35 21.45
CA ALA A 564 -7.37 -6.95 20.60
C ALA A 564 -7.83 -8.09 19.68
N ASP A 565 -8.97 -7.87 19.01
CA ASP A 565 -9.58 -8.78 18.02
C ASP A 565 -9.58 -8.14 16.63
N LEU A 566 -8.68 -8.60 15.75
CA LEU A 566 -8.53 -8.05 14.41
C LEU A 566 -9.76 -8.31 13.52
N ALA A 567 -10.44 -9.46 13.65
CA ALA A 567 -11.65 -9.73 12.89
C ALA A 567 -12.78 -8.77 13.27
N ALA A 568 -12.99 -8.57 14.57
CA ALA A 568 -13.96 -7.59 15.06
C ALA A 568 -13.59 -6.16 14.61
N ILE A 569 -12.30 -5.78 14.64
CA ILE A 569 -11.81 -4.49 14.16
C ILE A 569 -12.07 -4.32 12.65
N ASN A 570 -11.90 -5.36 11.83
CA ASN A 570 -12.17 -5.29 10.39
C ASN A 570 -13.66 -5.04 10.11
N ILE A 571 -14.53 -5.76 10.79
CA ILE A 571 -15.99 -5.61 10.68
C ILE A 571 -16.40 -4.19 11.12
N GLN A 572 -15.94 -3.76 12.30
CA GLN A 572 -16.25 -2.46 12.85
C GLN A 572 -15.75 -1.32 11.95
N ARG A 573 -14.55 -1.47 11.36
CA ARG A 573 -13.96 -0.50 10.43
C ARG A 573 -14.74 -0.40 9.12
N GLY A 574 -15.21 -1.51 8.58
CA GLY A 574 -16.11 -1.49 7.42
C GLY A 574 -17.38 -0.70 7.70
N ARG A 575 -17.99 -0.88 8.87
CA ARG A 575 -19.17 -0.13 9.30
C ARG A 575 -18.89 1.36 9.53
N ASP A 576 -17.76 1.69 10.16
CA ASP A 576 -17.29 3.07 10.35
C ASP A 576 -17.05 3.80 9.04
N HIS A 577 -16.52 3.12 8.02
CA HIS A 577 -16.29 3.67 6.69
C HIS A 577 -17.57 3.69 5.83
N GLY A 578 -18.70 3.24 6.36
CA GLY A 578 -19.93 3.12 5.58
C GLY A 578 -19.83 2.14 4.42
N ILE A 579 -19.00 1.09 4.53
CA ILE A 579 -18.91 0.08 3.47
C ILE A 579 -20.25 -0.63 3.34
N PRO A 580 -20.85 -0.66 2.14
CA PRO A 580 -22.10 -1.35 1.89
C PRO A 580 -22.04 -2.84 2.20
N GLY A 581 -23.21 -3.46 2.41
CA GLY A 581 -23.31 -4.89 2.63
C GLY A 581 -22.75 -5.71 1.47
N TYR A 582 -22.28 -6.92 1.77
CA TYR A 582 -21.62 -7.81 0.82
C TYR A 582 -22.41 -8.03 -0.49
N LEU A 583 -23.73 -8.25 -0.41
CA LEU A 583 -24.52 -8.55 -1.61
C LEU A 583 -24.52 -7.41 -2.64
N LEU A 584 -24.47 -6.17 -2.18
CA LEU A 584 -24.38 -5.01 -3.09
C LEU A 584 -23.00 -4.99 -3.79
N MET A 585 -21.92 -5.20 -3.04
CA MET A 585 -20.57 -5.25 -3.64
C MET A 585 -20.42 -6.43 -4.60
N LYS A 586 -21.04 -7.57 -4.29
CA LYS A 586 -21.09 -8.74 -5.15
C LYS A 586 -21.79 -8.42 -6.48
N ALA A 587 -22.93 -7.69 -6.43
CA ALA A 587 -23.66 -7.26 -7.61
C ALA A 587 -22.86 -6.27 -8.49
N ILE A 588 -22.16 -5.31 -7.88
CA ILE A 588 -21.28 -4.35 -8.58
C ILE A 588 -20.11 -5.06 -9.30
N CYS A 589 -19.68 -6.19 -8.76
CA CYS A 589 -18.66 -7.05 -9.36
C CYS A 589 -19.20 -8.09 -10.36
N ASP A 590 -20.49 -8.10 -10.62
CA ASP A 590 -21.18 -9.06 -11.53
C ASP A 590 -20.80 -10.53 -11.19
N VAL A 591 -20.80 -10.88 -9.90
CA VAL A 591 -20.41 -12.18 -9.40
C VAL A 591 -21.61 -13.12 -9.28
N ASP A 592 -21.50 -14.31 -9.82
CA ASP A 592 -22.53 -15.34 -9.80
C ASP A 592 -22.97 -15.81 -8.40
N SER A 593 -24.12 -16.51 -8.33
CA SER A 593 -24.83 -16.79 -7.08
C SER A 593 -24.18 -17.82 -6.15
N ASN A 594 -23.30 -18.73 -6.59
CA ASN A 594 -22.84 -19.88 -5.81
C ASN A 594 -21.35 -19.85 -5.41
N VAL A 595 -20.92 -18.72 -4.81
CA VAL A 595 -19.49 -18.48 -4.48
C VAL A 595 -19.08 -18.95 -3.08
N HIS A 596 -20.01 -19.38 -2.23
CA HIS A 596 -19.72 -19.93 -0.91
C HIS A 596 -20.03 -21.40 -0.81
N ASP A 597 -19.41 -22.07 0.15
CA ASP A 597 -19.90 -23.38 0.58
C ASP A 597 -21.24 -23.21 1.31
N PRO A 598 -22.21 -24.12 1.09
CA PRO A 598 -23.54 -24.01 1.71
C PRO A 598 -23.51 -23.91 3.24
N SER A 599 -22.56 -24.60 3.89
CA SER A 599 -22.36 -24.56 5.36
C SER A 599 -21.87 -23.20 5.80
N VAL A 600 -20.89 -22.61 5.09
CA VAL A 600 -20.34 -21.27 5.40
C VAL A 600 -21.40 -20.19 5.20
N TRP A 601 -22.12 -20.22 4.07
CA TRP A 601 -23.22 -19.31 3.81
C TRP A 601 -24.36 -19.46 4.82
N GLY A 602 -24.67 -20.71 5.23
CA GLY A 602 -25.63 -21.01 6.28
C GLY A 602 -25.24 -20.41 7.64
N ALA A 603 -23.97 -20.50 8.00
CA ALA A 603 -23.44 -19.92 9.24
C ALA A 603 -23.54 -18.37 9.25
N LEU A 604 -23.21 -17.71 8.13
CA LEU A 604 -23.40 -16.26 7.98
C LEU A 604 -24.87 -15.87 8.16
N LYS A 605 -25.79 -16.54 7.46
CA LYS A 605 -27.23 -16.27 7.57
C LYS A 605 -27.80 -16.55 8.98
N ALA A 606 -27.22 -17.47 9.72
CA ALA A 606 -27.63 -17.73 11.10
C ALA A 606 -27.24 -16.59 12.07
N ILE A 607 -26.18 -15.86 11.76
CA ILE A 607 -25.71 -14.70 12.56
C ILE A 607 -26.45 -13.43 12.16
N TYR A 608 -26.60 -13.18 10.84
CA TYR A 608 -27.28 -12.01 10.27
C TYR A 608 -28.73 -12.36 9.93
N LYS A 609 -29.68 -11.60 10.44
CA LYS A 609 -31.11 -11.83 10.16
C LYS A 609 -31.48 -11.58 8.68
N ASN A 610 -30.78 -10.65 8.03
CA ASN A 610 -30.93 -10.31 6.63
C ASN A 610 -29.61 -10.47 5.89
N SER A 611 -29.62 -11.11 4.73
CA SER A 611 -28.42 -11.37 3.93
C SER A 611 -27.79 -10.07 3.37
N PHE A 612 -28.59 -9.01 3.15
CA PHE A 612 -28.08 -7.71 2.72
C PHE A 612 -27.28 -6.97 3.81
N ASP A 613 -27.44 -7.39 5.06
CA ASP A 613 -26.70 -6.83 6.20
C ASP A 613 -25.30 -7.42 6.38
N ILE A 614 -25.01 -8.53 5.72
CA ILE A 614 -23.73 -9.24 5.89
C ILE A 614 -22.58 -8.31 5.53
N ASP A 615 -21.64 -8.15 6.46
CA ASP A 615 -20.48 -7.28 6.27
C ASP A 615 -19.56 -7.81 5.16
N LEU A 616 -19.07 -6.92 4.31
CA LEU A 616 -18.24 -7.25 3.15
C LEU A 616 -17.00 -8.08 3.52
N PHE A 617 -16.34 -7.76 4.67
CA PHE A 617 -15.15 -8.50 5.08
C PHE A 617 -15.47 -9.98 5.34
N SER A 618 -16.49 -10.26 6.16
CA SER A 618 -16.80 -11.64 6.58
C SER A 618 -17.22 -12.52 5.42
N ALA A 619 -18.08 -12.02 4.52
CA ALA A 619 -18.51 -12.81 3.38
C ALA A 619 -17.42 -12.89 2.30
N GLY A 620 -16.75 -11.78 1.99
CA GLY A 620 -15.75 -11.76 0.91
C GLY A 620 -14.52 -12.63 1.19
N VAL A 621 -14.07 -12.71 2.47
CA VAL A 621 -12.94 -13.58 2.84
C VAL A 621 -13.30 -15.07 2.80
N SER A 622 -14.58 -15.40 2.93
CA SER A 622 -15.07 -16.78 3.00
C SER A 622 -15.65 -17.32 1.67
N GLU A 623 -15.53 -16.56 0.58
CA GLU A 623 -15.87 -17.05 -0.76
C GLU A 623 -14.89 -18.14 -1.21
N LYS A 624 -15.37 -19.05 -2.04
CA LYS A 624 -14.50 -20.00 -2.76
C LYS A 624 -13.54 -19.24 -3.66
N PRO A 625 -12.26 -19.60 -3.65
CA PRO A 625 -11.27 -18.89 -4.46
C PRO A 625 -11.56 -19.03 -5.98
N VAL A 626 -11.24 -17.99 -6.73
CA VAL A 626 -11.27 -18.04 -8.20
C VAL A 626 -10.27 -19.06 -8.72
N THR A 627 -10.51 -19.58 -9.93
CA THR A 627 -9.64 -20.59 -10.53
C THR A 627 -8.20 -20.08 -10.66
N GLY A 628 -7.26 -20.80 -10.08
CA GLY A 628 -5.83 -20.44 -10.04
C GLY A 628 -5.46 -19.35 -9.03
N GLY A 629 -6.43 -18.63 -8.45
CA GLY A 629 -6.21 -17.64 -7.41
C GLY A 629 -6.36 -18.19 -5.99
N LYS A 630 -6.30 -17.31 -5.01
CA LYS A 630 -6.40 -17.65 -3.58
C LYS A 630 -7.56 -16.96 -2.86
N ILE A 631 -8.22 -16.04 -3.51
CA ILE A 631 -9.33 -15.23 -2.98
C ILE A 631 -10.59 -15.43 -3.82
N GLY A 632 -11.74 -15.16 -3.22
CA GLY A 632 -13.01 -15.27 -3.91
C GLY A 632 -13.27 -14.16 -4.93
N PRO A 633 -14.27 -14.32 -5.81
CA PRO A 633 -14.46 -13.45 -6.97
C PRO A 633 -14.82 -12.01 -6.60
N THR A 634 -15.54 -11.74 -5.51
CA THR A 634 -15.86 -10.37 -5.10
C THR A 634 -14.59 -9.63 -4.65
N PHE A 635 -13.75 -10.26 -3.82
CA PHE A 635 -12.47 -9.66 -3.44
C PHE A 635 -11.51 -9.55 -4.62
N ALA A 636 -11.48 -10.55 -5.52
CA ALA A 636 -10.68 -10.51 -6.73
C ALA A 636 -11.03 -9.32 -7.63
N CYS A 637 -12.33 -9.05 -7.82
CA CYS A 637 -12.81 -7.88 -8.57
C CYS A 637 -12.35 -6.56 -7.94
N ILE A 638 -12.59 -6.36 -6.63
CA ILE A 638 -12.24 -5.13 -5.92
C ILE A 638 -10.73 -4.88 -6.00
N ILE A 639 -9.93 -5.93 -5.75
CA ILE A 639 -8.47 -5.87 -5.76
C ILE A 639 -7.96 -5.62 -7.19
N ALA A 640 -8.46 -6.34 -8.18
CA ALA A 640 -8.04 -6.17 -9.57
C ALA A 640 -8.34 -4.77 -10.09
N LYS A 641 -9.54 -4.23 -9.83
CA LYS A 641 -9.91 -2.83 -10.19
C LYS A 641 -9.00 -1.80 -9.52
N GLN A 642 -8.56 -2.05 -8.28
CA GLN A 642 -7.61 -1.15 -7.61
C GLN A 642 -6.23 -1.21 -8.27
N PHE A 643 -5.69 -2.40 -8.53
CA PHE A 643 -4.38 -2.53 -9.17
C PHE A 643 -4.39 -2.09 -10.64
N GLU A 644 -5.51 -2.26 -11.34
CA GLU A 644 -5.70 -1.66 -12.67
C GLU A 644 -5.58 -0.14 -12.63
N ALA A 645 -6.25 0.51 -11.66
CA ALA A 645 -6.16 1.96 -11.47
C ALA A 645 -4.74 2.40 -11.08
N LEU A 646 -4.03 1.62 -10.24
CA LEU A 646 -2.63 1.88 -9.88
C LEU A 646 -1.67 1.68 -11.05
N LYS A 647 -1.99 0.84 -12.03
CA LYS A 647 -1.19 0.64 -13.25
C LYS A 647 -1.46 1.74 -14.27
N LYS A 648 -2.74 2.01 -14.56
CA LYS A 648 -3.16 2.94 -15.63
C LYS A 648 -3.13 4.41 -15.21
N GLY A 649 -3.40 4.71 -13.93
CA GLY A 649 -3.41 6.07 -13.40
C GLY A 649 -2.06 6.57 -12.87
N ASP A 650 -1.03 5.74 -12.85
CA ASP A 650 0.32 6.11 -12.42
C ASP A 650 1.19 6.51 -13.62
N ARG A 651 1.43 7.81 -13.81
CA ARG A 651 2.33 8.30 -14.87
C ARG A 651 3.76 7.76 -14.75
N TYR A 652 4.19 7.40 -13.54
CA TYR A 652 5.50 6.82 -13.25
C TYR A 652 5.48 5.29 -13.14
N TYR A 653 4.41 4.63 -13.63
CA TYR A 653 4.45 3.17 -13.72
C TYR A 653 5.69 2.72 -14.51
N TYR A 654 6.44 1.76 -14.00
CA TYR A 654 7.82 1.50 -14.43
C TYR A 654 7.98 1.14 -15.91
N GLU A 655 6.94 0.63 -16.58
CA GLU A 655 6.96 0.30 -18.00
C GLU A 655 6.48 1.43 -18.91
N ASN A 656 6.04 2.59 -18.37
CA ASN A 656 5.59 3.71 -19.21
C ASN A 656 6.72 4.30 -20.03
N SER A 657 6.37 4.79 -21.22
CA SER A 657 7.23 5.62 -22.07
C SER A 657 7.19 7.09 -21.62
N GLY A 658 8.04 7.93 -22.20
CA GLY A 658 8.08 9.38 -21.96
C GLY A 658 9.30 9.85 -21.17
N ASP A 659 9.27 11.11 -20.70
CA ASP A 659 10.41 11.76 -20.03
C ASP A 659 10.81 11.07 -18.71
N GLN A 660 9.84 10.48 -18.03
CA GLN A 660 10.04 9.73 -16.78
C GLN A 660 10.52 8.29 -17.01
N ALA A 661 10.52 7.79 -18.24
CA ALA A 661 10.77 6.39 -18.56
C ALA A 661 12.18 5.90 -18.16
N PHE A 662 12.31 4.61 -17.95
CA PHE A 662 13.60 3.91 -18.09
C PHE A 662 13.94 3.75 -19.56
N THR A 663 15.22 3.61 -19.88
CA THR A 663 15.59 3.18 -21.24
C THR A 663 15.23 1.71 -21.46
N PRO A 664 15.13 1.22 -22.71
CA PRO A 664 14.84 -0.20 -22.93
C PRO A 664 15.80 -1.13 -22.18
N GLU A 665 17.10 -0.82 -22.19
CA GLU A 665 18.13 -1.62 -21.52
C GLU A 665 18.01 -1.57 -19.99
N GLN A 666 17.65 -0.41 -19.40
CA GLN A 666 17.37 -0.27 -17.97
C GLN A 666 16.11 -1.06 -17.60
N LEU A 667 15.08 -0.99 -18.43
CA LEU A 667 13.84 -1.72 -18.22
C LEU A 667 14.05 -3.24 -18.28
N ASP A 668 14.91 -3.71 -19.17
CA ASP A 668 15.29 -5.13 -19.25
C ASP A 668 16.02 -5.60 -17.97
N GLU A 669 16.83 -4.74 -17.33
CA GLU A 669 17.44 -5.07 -16.02
C GLU A 669 16.38 -5.16 -14.91
N ILE A 670 15.39 -4.24 -14.89
CA ILE A 670 14.28 -4.29 -13.93
C ILE A 670 13.46 -5.58 -14.10
N ARG A 671 13.16 -5.99 -15.33
CA ARG A 671 12.41 -7.20 -15.64
C ARG A 671 13.09 -8.51 -15.22
N LYS A 672 14.38 -8.51 -14.95
CA LYS A 672 15.14 -9.67 -14.43
C LYS A 672 14.98 -9.85 -12.93
N ILE A 673 14.44 -8.87 -12.21
CA ILE A 673 14.32 -8.87 -10.76
C ILE A 673 13.24 -9.84 -10.31
N SER A 674 13.47 -10.46 -9.15
CA SER A 674 12.48 -11.19 -8.37
C SER A 674 12.70 -10.93 -6.88
N LEU A 675 11.67 -11.15 -6.05
CA LEU A 675 11.82 -11.02 -4.60
C LEU A 675 12.92 -11.94 -4.07
N SER A 676 13.00 -13.16 -4.59
CA SER A 676 14.04 -14.14 -4.21
C SER A 676 15.44 -13.64 -4.52
N LYS A 677 15.68 -13.05 -5.68
CA LYS A 677 16.98 -12.46 -6.04
C LYS A 677 17.33 -11.27 -5.15
N LEU A 678 16.34 -10.43 -4.84
CA LEU A 678 16.52 -9.29 -3.94
C LEU A 678 16.90 -9.77 -2.52
N ILE A 679 16.24 -10.80 -2.01
CA ILE A 679 16.58 -11.44 -0.74
C ILE A 679 18.03 -11.97 -0.77
N CYS A 680 18.40 -12.73 -1.80
CA CYS A 680 19.75 -13.27 -1.94
C CYS A 680 20.85 -12.20 -1.88
N ARG A 681 20.62 -11.03 -2.47
CA ARG A 681 21.59 -9.92 -2.50
C ARG A 681 21.75 -9.21 -1.16
N ASN A 682 20.75 -9.31 -0.29
CA ASN A 682 20.65 -8.50 0.94
C ASN A 682 20.70 -9.33 2.23
N THR A 683 20.90 -10.64 2.12
CA THR A 683 20.99 -11.58 3.25
C THR A 683 22.13 -12.57 3.06
N GLY A 684 22.48 -13.28 4.14
CA GLY A 684 23.42 -14.40 4.11
C GLY A 684 22.77 -15.74 3.77
N ILE A 685 21.52 -15.76 3.31
CA ILE A 685 20.82 -16.98 2.91
C ILE A 685 21.53 -17.60 1.70
N THR A 686 21.82 -18.89 1.75
CA THR A 686 22.58 -19.59 0.71
C THR A 686 21.71 -20.14 -0.41
N SER A 687 20.44 -20.46 -0.13
CA SER A 687 19.48 -20.95 -1.11
C SER A 687 18.05 -20.56 -0.74
N ILE A 688 17.24 -20.28 -1.76
CA ILE A 688 15.86 -19.84 -1.62
C ILE A 688 15.03 -20.39 -2.79
N PRO A 689 13.70 -20.63 -2.64
CA PRO A 689 12.85 -20.95 -3.78
C PRO A 689 12.92 -19.87 -4.88
N THR A 690 12.86 -20.26 -6.15
CA THR A 690 12.95 -19.32 -7.30
C THR A 690 11.85 -18.24 -7.22
N ASN A 691 10.63 -18.61 -6.82
CA ASN A 691 9.55 -17.69 -6.44
C ASN A 691 9.39 -17.72 -4.92
N ALA A 692 9.63 -16.59 -4.24
CA ALA A 692 9.55 -16.49 -2.78
C ALA A 692 8.11 -16.64 -2.24
N PHE A 693 7.10 -16.43 -3.07
CA PHE A 693 5.69 -16.48 -2.67
C PHE A 693 5.12 -17.90 -2.66
N THR A 694 5.78 -18.84 -3.30
CA THR A 694 5.33 -20.23 -3.35
C THR A 694 6.30 -21.16 -2.64
N LYS A 695 5.76 -22.29 -2.21
CA LYS A 695 6.58 -23.31 -1.51
C LYS A 695 7.54 -23.98 -2.47
N ASN A 696 8.70 -24.31 -1.91
CA ASN A 696 9.70 -25.13 -2.62
C ASN A 696 9.08 -26.42 -3.16
N SER A 697 9.29 -26.66 -4.44
CA SER A 697 8.94 -27.88 -5.15
C SER A 697 10.01 -28.16 -6.20
N SER A 698 10.55 -29.37 -6.21
CA SER A 698 11.60 -29.75 -7.16
C SER A 698 11.20 -29.60 -8.64
N SER A 699 9.91 -29.66 -8.95
CA SER A 699 9.39 -29.58 -10.31
C SER A 699 8.81 -28.20 -10.69
N ARG A 700 8.21 -27.49 -9.71
CA ARG A 700 7.47 -26.24 -10.00
C ARG A 700 8.19 -24.98 -9.50
N ASN A 701 8.84 -25.08 -8.36
CA ASN A 701 9.55 -23.96 -7.72
C ASN A 701 10.84 -24.46 -7.07
N PRO A 702 11.89 -24.78 -7.87
CA PRO A 702 13.14 -25.30 -7.35
C PRO A 702 13.89 -24.27 -6.50
N LEU A 703 14.77 -24.75 -5.62
CA LEU A 703 15.72 -23.92 -4.92
C LEU A 703 16.77 -23.38 -5.89
N MET A 704 17.01 -22.08 -5.86
CA MET A 704 18.16 -21.44 -6.50
C MET A 704 19.26 -21.16 -5.45
N LEU A 705 20.52 -21.27 -5.87
CA LEU A 705 21.67 -20.89 -5.04
C LEU A 705 21.88 -19.37 -5.13
N CYS A 706 21.97 -18.70 -3.99
CA CYS A 706 22.20 -17.26 -3.93
C CYS A 706 23.56 -16.84 -4.48
N SER A 707 24.57 -17.72 -4.44
CA SER A 707 25.89 -17.47 -5.05
C SER A 707 25.87 -17.29 -6.57
N GLY A 708 24.82 -17.78 -7.25
CA GLY A 708 24.63 -17.62 -8.70
C GLY A 708 23.81 -16.39 -9.09
N VAL A 709 23.34 -15.61 -8.12
CA VAL A 709 22.51 -14.43 -8.40
C VAL A 709 23.39 -13.26 -8.83
N THR A 710 23.24 -12.87 -10.11
CA THR A 710 23.95 -11.69 -10.65
C THR A 710 23.28 -10.41 -10.21
N ASP A 711 24.06 -9.33 -10.10
CA ASP A 711 23.55 -7.98 -9.89
C ASP A 711 22.92 -7.42 -11.16
N ILE A 712 22.23 -6.25 -11.03
CA ILE A 712 21.86 -5.46 -12.20
C ILE A 712 23.11 -4.88 -12.85
N ASP A 713 23.09 -4.71 -14.16
CA ASP A 713 24.19 -4.07 -14.90
C ASP A 713 24.11 -2.55 -14.76
N TYR A 714 24.83 -1.99 -13.78
CA TYR A 714 24.87 -0.53 -13.55
C TYR A 714 25.40 0.27 -14.72
N ASN A 715 26.12 -0.34 -15.69
CA ASN A 715 26.54 0.35 -16.89
C ASN A 715 25.38 0.82 -17.75
N ARG A 716 24.17 0.26 -17.58
CA ARG A 716 22.93 0.75 -18.18
C ARG A 716 22.50 2.13 -17.68
N TRP A 717 23.09 2.59 -16.56
CA TRP A 717 22.90 3.93 -15.98
C TRP A 717 24.13 4.82 -16.08
N LYS A 718 25.20 4.36 -16.75
CA LYS A 718 26.45 5.12 -16.90
C LYS A 718 26.22 6.35 -17.78
N CYS A 719 26.63 7.52 -17.33
CA CYS A 719 26.65 8.77 -18.08
C CYS A 719 28.02 9.01 -18.71
N GLY A 720 28.05 9.60 -19.91
CA GLY A 720 29.26 9.90 -20.64
C GLY A 720 29.67 8.79 -21.60
N TRP A 721 30.95 8.73 -21.89
CA TRP A 721 31.45 7.75 -22.86
C TRP A 721 31.33 6.32 -22.33
N SER A 722 30.85 5.41 -23.19
CA SER A 722 31.00 3.97 -22.96
C SER A 722 32.49 3.60 -22.87
N ASP A 723 32.79 2.40 -22.40
CA ASP A 723 34.13 1.86 -22.58
C ASP A 723 34.46 1.76 -24.07
N TRP A 724 35.75 1.85 -24.40
CA TRP A 724 36.21 1.66 -25.77
C TRP A 724 35.86 0.26 -26.28
N GLY A 725 35.30 0.18 -27.45
CA GLY A 725 35.13 -1.08 -28.17
C GLY A 725 36.46 -1.76 -28.47
N THR A 726 36.41 -2.99 -28.93
CA THR A 726 37.59 -3.72 -29.38
C THR A 726 38.19 -3.06 -30.62
N TRP A 727 39.52 -3.10 -30.74
CA TRP A 727 40.18 -2.66 -31.93
C TRP A 727 39.72 -3.47 -33.14
N THR A 728 39.49 -2.79 -34.27
CA THR A 728 39.24 -3.46 -35.55
C THR A 728 40.46 -4.29 -35.96
N PRO A 729 40.30 -5.25 -36.88
CA PRO A 729 41.43 -5.83 -37.57
C PRO A 729 42.31 -4.74 -38.21
N CYS A 730 43.62 -4.98 -38.23
CA CYS A 730 44.59 -4.07 -38.82
C CYS A 730 44.42 -4.02 -40.34
N VAL A 731 44.08 -2.86 -40.90
CA VAL A 731 43.93 -2.63 -42.36
C VAL A 731 44.78 -1.43 -42.71
N ASN A 732 45.65 -1.56 -43.76
CA ASN A 732 46.56 -0.52 -44.17
C ASN A 732 47.45 0.08 -43.07
N SER A 733 47.87 -0.78 -42.12
CA SER A 733 48.69 -0.39 -40.96
C SER A 733 47.96 0.51 -39.93
N ILE A 734 46.63 0.58 -39.95
CA ILE A 734 45.83 1.33 -39.05
C ILE A 734 44.72 0.44 -38.53
N GLN A 735 44.39 0.59 -37.25
CA GLN A 735 43.22 -0.01 -36.60
C GLN A 735 42.46 1.07 -35.82
N PHE A 736 41.15 0.87 -35.68
CA PHE A 736 40.23 1.81 -35.05
C PHE A 736 39.51 1.15 -33.91
N ARG A 737 39.11 1.94 -32.95
CA ARG A 737 38.07 1.60 -31.99
C ARG A 737 37.20 2.80 -31.75
N TRP A 738 35.98 2.55 -31.37
CA TRP A 738 35.01 3.60 -31.09
C TRP A 738 34.33 3.36 -29.77
N ARG A 739 33.73 4.41 -29.22
CA ARG A 739 32.88 4.41 -28.02
C ARG A 739 31.64 5.23 -28.32
N THR A 740 30.54 4.92 -27.61
CA THR A 740 29.25 5.58 -27.74
C THR A 740 29.07 6.59 -26.62
N CYS A 741 28.55 7.77 -26.92
CA CYS A 741 28.14 8.72 -25.92
C CYS A 741 26.80 8.29 -25.34
N MET A 742 26.73 8.15 -24.00
CA MET A 742 25.54 7.80 -23.24
C MET A 742 25.03 9.07 -22.57
N GLU A 743 24.13 9.79 -23.28
CA GLU A 743 23.54 11.07 -22.84
C GLU A 743 22.09 10.90 -22.34
N GLN A 744 21.69 9.68 -22.03
CA GLN A 744 20.33 9.39 -21.61
C GLN A 744 20.08 9.93 -20.20
N LYS A 745 18.87 10.46 -19.96
CA LYS A 745 18.49 10.94 -18.62
C LYS A 745 18.77 9.87 -17.55
N PRO A 746 19.30 10.21 -16.38
CA PRO A 746 19.48 11.57 -15.82
C PRO A 746 20.80 12.27 -16.19
N CYS A 747 21.48 11.87 -17.25
CA CYS A 747 22.75 12.46 -17.64
C CYS A 747 22.58 13.94 -18.03
N VAL A 748 23.55 14.77 -17.60
CA VAL A 748 23.58 16.18 -17.97
C VAL A 748 23.98 16.27 -19.46
N ALA A 749 23.39 17.20 -20.20
CA ALA A 749 23.77 17.44 -21.60
C ALA A 749 25.27 17.75 -21.73
N ASN A 750 25.89 17.32 -22.81
CA ASN A 750 27.32 17.52 -23.13
C ASN A 750 28.32 16.82 -22.21
N VAL A 751 27.96 15.66 -21.62
CA VAL A 751 28.89 14.86 -20.81
C VAL A 751 30.00 14.18 -21.67
N CYS A 752 29.85 14.14 -22.95
CA CYS A 752 30.80 13.50 -23.88
C CYS A 752 31.69 14.54 -24.58
N ILE A 753 32.71 14.99 -23.86
CA ILE A 753 33.76 15.86 -24.44
C ILE A 753 34.87 14.95 -24.94
N ASN A 754 35.39 15.18 -26.17
CA ASN A 754 36.45 14.48 -26.91
C ASN A 754 35.92 13.45 -27.94
N ASN A 755 36.86 12.81 -28.66
CA ASN A 755 36.53 11.97 -29.82
C ASN A 755 35.87 10.65 -29.49
N ALA A 756 34.83 10.31 -30.25
CA ALA A 756 34.17 9.01 -30.23
C ALA A 756 35.01 7.89 -30.90
N LEU A 757 36.00 8.27 -31.70
CA LEU A 757 36.85 7.38 -32.47
C LEU A 757 38.31 7.56 -32.05
N GLU A 758 39.00 6.45 -31.88
CA GLU A 758 40.45 6.39 -31.64
C GLU A 758 41.08 5.55 -32.73
N GLU A 759 42.22 6.05 -33.22
CA GLU A 759 43.02 5.45 -34.28
C GLU A 759 44.41 5.14 -33.75
N GLN A 760 44.92 3.96 -34.05
CA GLN A 760 46.33 3.66 -33.75
C GLN A 760 46.98 2.86 -34.90
N ALA A 761 48.28 3.09 -35.08
CA ALA A 761 49.06 2.32 -36.02
C ALA A 761 49.22 0.88 -35.54
N CYS A 762 49.02 -0.07 -36.44
CA CYS A 762 49.17 -1.50 -36.18
C CYS A 762 50.06 -2.12 -37.27
N GLY A 763 50.84 -3.12 -36.94
CA GLY A 763 51.76 -3.79 -37.84
C GLY A 763 53.16 -3.22 -37.79
N SER A 764 53.91 -3.57 -36.76
CA SER A 764 55.36 -3.32 -36.72
C SER A 764 56.05 -4.35 -37.57
N ILE A 765 56.43 -3.92 -38.79
CA ILE A 765 57.48 -4.67 -39.51
C ILE A 765 58.80 -4.36 -38.84
N VAL A 766 59.25 -5.25 -37.99
CA VAL A 766 60.59 -5.16 -37.43
C VAL A 766 61.59 -5.53 -38.50
N TYR A 767 62.06 -4.53 -39.27
CA TYR A 767 63.28 -4.67 -40.08
C TYR A 767 64.46 -4.73 -39.12
N LYS A 768 65.00 -5.93 -38.83
CA LYS A 768 66.34 -6.10 -38.27
C LYS A 768 67.36 -5.73 -39.32
N LYS A 769 67.74 -4.44 -39.48
CA LYS A 769 68.97 -4.02 -40.22
C LYS A 769 70.17 -4.42 -39.34
N LYS A 770 70.93 -5.45 -39.78
CA LYS A 770 72.30 -5.73 -39.33
C LYS A 770 73.20 -4.56 -39.73
N ILE A 771 73.48 -3.62 -38.86
CA ILE A 771 74.51 -2.59 -39.09
C ILE A 771 75.86 -3.22 -38.69
N ARG A 772 76.68 -3.53 -39.74
CA ARG A 772 78.11 -3.81 -39.60
C ARG A 772 78.81 -2.51 -39.12
N ARG A 773 79.42 -2.54 -37.94
CA ARG A 773 80.30 -1.50 -37.47
C ARG A 773 81.56 -1.42 -38.35
N ARG A 774 81.77 -0.35 -39.08
CA ARG A 774 83.08 0.13 -39.52
C ARG A 774 83.51 1.27 -38.63
N LYS A 775 84.63 1.05 -37.87
CA LYS A 775 85.32 2.13 -37.14
C LYS A 775 85.94 3.06 -38.18
N ASN A 776 85.75 4.35 -38.04
CA ASN A 776 86.74 5.34 -38.44
C ASN A 776 86.76 6.52 -37.52
N LYS A 777 87.97 6.73 -37.00
CA LYS A 777 88.42 7.89 -36.23
C LYS A 777 88.32 9.14 -37.09
N TYR A 778 87.92 10.25 -36.58
CA TYR A 778 88.69 11.49 -36.62
C TYR A 778 88.01 12.60 -35.75
N ASN A 779 88.82 13.17 -34.96
CA ASN A 779 88.94 14.42 -34.20
C ASN A 779 88.08 15.64 -34.65
N GLY A 780 87.60 16.31 -33.60
CA GLY A 780 88.08 17.64 -33.42
C GLY A 780 87.06 18.80 -33.53
N VAL A 781 87.09 19.60 -32.52
CA VAL A 781 86.95 21.06 -32.47
C VAL A 781 85.54 21.68 -32.20
N LYS A 782 85.33 22.00 -30.95
CA LYS A 782 85.07 23.33 -30.35
C LYS A 782 84.02 24.29 -30.91
N ARG A 783 83.07 24.61 -30.03
CA ARG A 783 82.74 25.92 -29.46
C ARG A 783 81.69 26.83 -30.10
N TYR A 784 80.89 27.36 -29.19
CA TYR A 784 80.09 28.57 -29.06
C TYR A 784 78.73 28.57 -29.76
N GLY A 785 77.63 28.82 -29.08
CA GLY A 785 77.25 29.72 -28.00
C GLY A 785 76.16 30.66 -28.46
N LYS A 786 75.08 30.53 -27.86
CA LYS A 786 74.22 31.48 -27.20
C LYS A 786 72.88 30.88 -26.88
#